data_e5802652f3e10261b14eacf39b0787b1
#
_entry.id   e5802652f3e10261b14eacf39b0787b1
#
_cell.length_a   1.000
_cell.length_b   1.000
_cell.length_c   1.000
_cell.angle_alpha   90.00
_cell.angle_beta   90.00
_cell.angle_gamma   90.00
#
_symmetry.space_group_name_H-M   'P 1'
#
loop_
_entity.id
_entity.type
_entity.pdbx_description
1 polymer ?
#
loop_
_entity_poly.entity_id
_entity_poly.type
_entity_poly.pdbx_seq_one_letter_code
_entity_poly.pdbx_strand_id
1 'polypeptide(L)'
;MAFGVRAGTIPDEGDWVEVSEWLHVDAGSVAIECTSGRTNSLGAITPGTAKFRLVNTDRRFDPRYAAGPYYGNLVNGVPVRIVAGYDPGGDSTYGITTFGSVFYDSAVTAEVRWTGVLDSGWPQDLTAFDPVIDVECVDTLGLMHRTPAPETAYAVELAGSAYAPDAHWKLGADGWIDALTGARARHTSGLVSAEPLIDGGDSSFQSDNLIGNGIVEVGPHATTTPFAVAFAVRLTEQPTGWVWLYNQVADNGVQQLAVGVHPTEGLHVVMSRTGSSPEKLTYEYGGVFLGVGAAHHIAVVFPVGSDPAANFVRVWVDGALMTQTVGHAAFSGGASTTTKVTTLSGNVDSVAVWSSSISSLSFVPLMAWAGAFFPTLGTAARRGWANQRLDQRLANIARGQNLPIAYAATFDTSGTVTQQAYRKSEPLQLLKTIEDTEQGRISADRNGLLQFAGRGWAWNAVKSTTLQATFSDDPTTLSAGTACEMESDGTVITDRADEIVNVASVNSTYGRQQTARDQSSIDLYGERPLTLTGLLHDSDRKSLSIAEWYVYSRATPTPRVEQLTFDVASNYAVLGPLAQTIEEGWLIKVHKEARLDCDGSAIGSDVEVVGHVTSVKNRWTRTRWLVTLTIDSTRAGKTWFTWGTSTWGGSSGWAY
;
A
#
# COMPACT_ATOMS: atom_id res chain seq x y z
N MET A 1 16.64 18.68 12.19
CA MET A 1 16.60 17.32 11.62
C MET A 1 16.66 16.30 12.74
N ALA A 2 15.93 15.21 12.67
CA ALA A 2 15.91 14.23 13.74
C ALA A 2 15.89 12.80 13.16
N PHE A 3 16.51 11.85 13.88
CA PHE A 3 16.48 10.42 13.61
C PHE A 3 15.53 9.71 14.55
N GLY A 4 14.80 8.71 14.04
CA GLY A 4 13.98 7.84 14.86
C GLY A 4 14.78 6.72 15.52
N VAL A 5 14.28 6.21 16.62
CA VAL A 5 14.97 5.21 17.45
C VAL A 5 14.86 3.79 16.88
N ARG A 6 13.86 3.51 16.02
CA ARG A 6 13.64 2.17 15.45
C ARG A 6 13.63 2.19 13.93
N ALA A 7 14.36 1.27 13.31
CA ALA A 7 14.38 1.11 11.87
C ALA A 7 13.03 0.59 11.32
N GLY A 8 12.60 1.10 10.17
CA GLY A 8 11.46 0.59 9.43
C GLY A 8 10.07 1.04 9.91
N THR A 9 9.99 1.84 10.97
CA THR A 9 8.72 2.42 11.44
C THR A 9 8.89 3.92 11.69
N ILE A 10 7.86 4.72 11.39
CA ILE A 10 7.85 6.15 11.75
C ILE A 10 7.56 6.24 13.24
N PRO A 11 8.47 6.85 14.05
CA PRO A 11 8.30 6.95 15.49
C PRO A 11 7.21 7.94 15.90
N ASP A 12 6.70 7.76 17.11
CA ASP A 12 5.90 8.76 17.79
C ASP A 12 6.73 10.02 18.13
N GLU A 13 6.08 11.14 18.42
CA GLU A 13 6.75 12.45 18.63
C GLU A 13 7.88 12.43 19.66
N GLY A 14 7.80 11.61 20.70
CA GLY A 14 8.82 11.51 21.76
C GLY A 14 10.09 10.73 21.41
N ASP A 15 10.11 10.01 20.30
CA ASP A 15 11.17 9.04 19.96
C ASP A 15 12.17 9.58 18.91
N TRP A 16 12.22 10.90 18.71
CA TRP A 16 13.13 11.53 17.76
C TRP A 16 14.37 12.10 18.43
N VAL A 17 15.54 11.80 17.88
CA VAL A 17 16.83 12.34 18.32
C VAL A 17 17.27 13.43 17.37
N GLU A 18 17.41 14.66 17.84
CA GLU A 18 17.86 15.78 17.05
C GLU A 18 19.36 15.68 16.72
N VAL A 19 19.69 15.92 15.44
CA VAL A 19 21.07 15.88 14.90
C VAL A 19 21.41 17.11 14.07
N SER A 20 20.65 18.20 14.19
CA SER A 20 20.83 19.42 13.39
C SER A 20 22.19 20.09 13.61
N GLU A 21 22.75 19.99 14.82
CA GLU A 21 24.07 20.53 15.17
C GLU A 21 25.23 19.90 14.38
N TRP A 22 24.99 18.72 13.80
CA TRP A 22 26.00 17.97 13.03
C TRP A 22 25.86 18.14 11.52
N LEU A 23 24.94 19.00 11.07
CA LEU A 23 24.83 19.30 9.65
C LEU A 23 26.09 20.00 9.15
N HIS A 24 26.66 19.47 8.06
CA HIS A 24 27.77 20.10 7.37
C HIS A 24 27.23 21.19 6.45
N VAL A 25 27.59 22.43 6.71
CA VAL A 25 27.08 23.61 6.00
C VAL A 25 28.25 24.46 5.51
N ASP A 26 28.72 24.21 4.30
CA ASP A 26 29.71 25.04 3.65
C ASP A 26 29.10 26.29 3.01
N ALA A 27 29.92 27.34 2.86
CA ALA A 27 29.49 28.54 2.15
C ALA A 27 29.14 28.22 0.69
N GLY A 28 27.85 28.38 0.34
CA GLY A 28 27.32 28.15 -1.01
C GLY A 28 26.96 26.70 -1.34
N SER A 29 27.24 25.74 -0.46
CA SER A 29 26.80 24.36 -0.65
C SER A 29 25.37 24.14 -0.14
N VAL A 30 24.69 23.11 -0.68
CA VAL A 30 23.39 22.66 -0.19
C VAL A 30 23.61 21.81 1.06
N ALA A 31 23.05 22.25 2.19
CA ALA A 31 23.13 21.52 3.44
C ALA A 31 22.11 20.38 3.49
N ILE A 32 20.87 20.68 3.09
CA ILE A 32 19.77 19.73 3.00
C ILE A 32 19.02 19.95 1.69
N GLU A 33 18.68 18.89 1.02
CA GLU A 33 17.73 18.89 -0.09
C GLU A 33 16.69 17.79 0.14
N CYS A 34 15.40 18.11 0.02
CA CYS A 34 14.37 17.11 0.00
C CYS A 34 13.33 17.39 -1.09
N THR A 35 12.80 16.31 -1.65
CA THR A 35 11.80 16.36 -2.73
C THR A 35 10.64 15.44 -2.38
N SER A 36 9.42 15.92 -2.56
CA SER A 36 8.20 15.14 -2.51
C SER A 36 7.43 15.27 -3.82
N GLY A 37 6.59 14.28 -4.11
CA GLY A 37 5.79 14.25 -5.33
C GLY A 37 6.57 13.88 -6.57
N ARG A 38 5.96 14.08 -7.73
CA ARG A 38 6.54 13.71 -9.02
C ARG A 38 6.34 14.80 -10.08
N THR A 39 7.29 14.86 -10.97
CA THR A 39 7.31 15.87 -12.04
C THR A 39 6.44 15.49 -13.24
N ASN A 40 6.10 14.22 -13.42
CA ASN A 40 5.25 13.74 -14.52
C ASN A 40 4.02 13.00 -13.98
N SER A 41 2.83 13.52 -14.27
CA SER A 41 1.56 12.96 -13.79
C SER A 41 1.15 11.64 -14.47
N LEU A 42 1.67 11.36 -15.67
CA LEU A 42 1.45 10.10 -16.40
C LEU A 42 2.52 9.04 -16.10
N GLY A 43 3.62 9.44 -15.49
CA GLY A 43 4.75 8.55 -15.19
C GLY A 43 4.49 7.57 -14.07
N ALA A 44 5.48 6.72 -13.86
CA ALA A 44 5.52 5.82 -12.71
C ALA A 44 5.48 6.59 -11.38
N ILE A 45 4.99 5.94 -10.32
CA ILE A 45 5.11 6.48 -8.97
C ILE A 45 6.59 6.50 -8.60
N THR A 46 7.12 7.69 -8.28
CA THR A 46 8.50 7.87 -7.86
C THR A 46 8.53 8.25 -6.39
N PRO A 47 9.36 7.60 -5.58
CA PRO A 47 9.57 7.99 -4.19
C PRO A 47 10.14 9.41 -4.08
N GLY A 48 9.73 10.12 -3.03
CA GLY A 48 10.40 11.32 -2.59
C GLY A 48 11.78 10.99 -1.99
N THR A 49 12.71 11.94 -2.07
CA THR A 49 14.09 11.75 -1.63
C THR A 49 14.54 12.88 -0.72
N ALA A 50 15.45 12.57 0.19
CA ALA A 50 16.18 13.60 0.92
C ALA A 50 17.67 13.29 0.94
N LYS A 51 18.49 14.35 0.83
CA LYS A 51 19.95 14.29 0.88
C LYS A 51 20.48 15.35 1.82
N PHE A 52 21.45 14.99 2.64
CA PHE A 52 22.14 15.91 3.53
C PHE A 52 23.51 15.38 3.92
N ARG A 53 24.35 16.26 4.47
CA ARG A 53 25.69 15.94 4.93
C ARG A 53 25.80 16.10 6.43
N LEU A 54 26.51 15.20 7.09
CA LEU A 54 26.78 15.26 8.52
C LEU A 54 28.27 15.28 8.81
N VAL A 55 28.68 16.14 9.73
CA VAL A 55 30.05 16.14 10.27
C VAL A 55 30.23 14.94 11.18
N ASN A 56 31.28 14.17 10.97
CA ASN A 56 31.54 12.91 11.69
C ASN A 56 32.94 12.86 12.32
N THR A 57 33.43 13.99 12.83
CA THR A 57 34.79 14.13 13.39
C THR A 57 35.05 13.21 14.58
N ASP A 58 34.03 12.91 15.38
CA ASP A 58 34.08 12.02 16.53
C ASP A 58 33.57 10.59 16.23
N ARG A 59 33.31 10.29 14.96
CA ARG A 59 32.83 8.99 14.49
C ARG A 59 31.47 8.56 15.07
N ARG A 60 30.65 9.51 15.56
CA ARG A 60 29.34 9.20 16.14
C ARG A 60 28.37 8.53 15.14
N PHE A 61 28.52 8.83 13.85
CA PHE A 61 27.74 8.24 12.77
C PHE A 61 28.45 7.07 12.08
N ASP A 62 29.45 6.48 12.70
CA ASP A 62 30.10 5.26 12.21
C ASP A 62 29.46 4.02 12.88
N PRO A 63 28.73 3.16 12.14
CA PRO A 63 28.07 2.00 12.72
C PRO A 63 29.02 0.95 13.30
N ARG A 64 30.33 1.03 13.00
CA ARG A 64 31.35 0.12 13.52
C ARG A 64 32.11 0.68 14.72
N TYR A 65 31.85 1.91 15.10
CA TYR A 65 32.54 2.52 16.22
C TYR A 65 31.82 2.21 17.54
N ALA A 66 32.28 1.16 18.22
CA ALA A 66 31.63 0.65 19.44
C ALA A 66 31.55 1.65 20.62
N ALA A 67 32.39 2.69 20.64
CA ALA A 67 32.35 3.76 21.63
C ALA A 67 31.46 4.94 21.18
N GLY A 68 30.89 4.90 19.99
CA GLY A 68 30.01 5.95 19.47
C GLY A 68 28.66 5.99 20.20
N PRO A 69 28.06 7.19 20.38
CA PRO A 69 26.80 7.35 21.10
C PRO A 69 25.60 6.66 20.41
N TYR A 70 25.70 6.40 19.11
CA TYR A 70 24.63 5.77 18.31
C TYR A 70 24.96 4.33 17.90
N TYR A 71 26.03 3.74 18.50
CA TYR A 71 26.41 2.35 18.19
C TYR A 71 25.25 1.36 18.39
N GLY A 72 25.07 0.49 17.41
CA GLY A 72 23.96 -0.48 17.40
C GLY A 72 22.62 0.06 16.88
N ASN A 73 22.46 1.39 16.75
CA ASN A 73 21.24 2.03 16.23
C ASN A 73 21.40 2.58 14.81
N LEU A 74 22.63 2.65 14.31
CA LEU A 74 22.93 3.11 12.95
C LEU A 74 22.75 1.95 11.95
N VAL A 75 21.51 1.64 11.65
CA VAL A 75 21.12 0.59 10.71
C VAL A 75 20.44 1.19 9.47
N ASN A 76 20.35 0.42 8.40
CA ASN A 76 19.55 0.83 7.25
C ASN A 76 18.07 0.89 7.63
N GLY A 77 17.33 1.87 7.08
CA GLY A 77 15.93 2.06 7.42
C GLY A 77 15.69 2.87 8.70
N VAL A 78 16.72 3.53 9.26
CA VAL A 78 16.53 4.51 10.34
C VAL A 78 15.60 5.62 9.85
N PRO A 79 14.49 5.91 10.55
CA PRO A 79 13.60 7.00 10.20
C PRO A 79 14.30 8.35 10.30
N VAL A 80 14.00 9.23 9.36
CA VAL A 80 14.57 10.58 9.27
C VAL A 80 13.44 11.57 9.07
N ARG A 81 13.46 12.65 9.84
CA ARG A 81 12.51 13.76 9.75
C ARG A 81 13.24 15.08 9.54
N ILE A 82 12.78 15.87 8.59
CA ILE A 82 13.27 17.22 8.33
C ILE A 82 12.18 18.19 8.77
N VAL A 83 12.49 19.04 9.73
CA VAL A 83 11.62 20.07 10.28
C VAL A 83 12.21 21.43 9.91
N ALA A 84 11.39 22.32 9.38
CA ALA A 84 11.77 23.68 9.09
C ALA A 84 10.92 24.65 9.94
N GLY A 85 11.58 25.56 10.59
CA GLY A 85 10.93 26.62 11.35
C GLY A 85 11.22 27.99 10.74
N TYR A 86 10.36 28.96 11.00
CA TYR A 86 10.62 30.38 10.75
C TYR A 86 10.25 31.20 11.97
N ASP A 87 10.96 32.30 12.16
CA ASP A 87 10.67 33.29 13.22
C ASP A 87 9.79 34.40 12.63
N PRO A 88 8.52 34.52 13.05
CA PRO A 88 7.65 35.58 12.56
C PRO A 88 8.03 36.98 13.10
N GLY A 89 8.89 37.06 14.12
CA GLY A 89 9.33 38.34 14.74
C GLY A 89 10.38 39.12 13.96
N GLY A 90 11.03 38.50 12.99
CA GLY A 90 11.90 39.19 12.03
C GLY A 90 13.22 39.79 12.57
N ASP A 91 13.56 39.56 13.82
CA ASP A 91 14.78 40.13 14.45
C ASP A 91 16.02 39.23 14.36
N SER A 92 15.87 38.03 13.81
CA SER A 92 16.99 37.12 13.57
C SER A 92 17.74 37.55 12.32
N THR A 93 18.82 38.26 12.47
CA THR A 93 19.82 38.47 11.42
C THR A 93 20.31 37.11 10.96
N TYR A 94 19.81 36.70 9.82
CA TYR A 94 20.29 35.51 9.08
C TYR A 94 21.81 35.62 8.95
N GLY A 95 22.56 34.77 9.63
CA GLY A 95 24.02 34.73 9.54
C GLY A 95 24.79 34.78 10.88
N ILE A 96 24.15 34.99 12.03
CA ILE A 96 24.85 35.05 13.32
C ILE A 96 24.40 33.95 14.29
N THR A 97 23.23 33.34 14.10
CA THR A 97 22.79 32.20 14.88
C THR A 97 23.10 30.89 14.14
N THR A 98 23.81 30.03 14.79
CA THR A 98 24.08 28.66 14.31
C THR A 98 22.75 27.96 14.09
N PHE A 99 22.56 27.38 12.90
CA PHE A 99 21.45 26.47 12.61
C PHE A 99 21.38 25.44 13.75
N GLY A 100 20.29 25.42 14.49
CA GLY A 100 20.14 24.57 15.68
C GLY A 100 19.89 25.29 16.98
N SER A 101 20.28 26.56 17.11
CA SER A 101 20.02 27.35 18.35
C SER A 101 18.74 28.20 18.31
N VAL A 102 18.13 28.36 17.12
CA VAL A 102 16.93 29.21 16.95
C VAL A 102 15.63 28.44 17.24
N PHE A 103 15.67 27.12 17.33
CA PHE A 103 14.46 26.29 17.46
C PHE A 103 13.90 26.20 18.90
N TYR A 104 14.51 26.85 19.87
CA TYR A 104 14.05 26.83 21.28
C TYR A 104 13.41 28.12 21.76
N ASP A 105 13.27 29.14 20.89
CA ASP A 105 12.48 30.29 21.24
C ASP A 105 10.99 30.03 21.01
N SER A 106 10.16 30.32 21.97
CA SER A 106 8.71 30.08 21.99
C SER A 106 7.91 30.76 20.85
N ALA A 107 8.58 31.56 20.02
CA ALA A 107 8.01 32.29 18.89
C ALA A 107 8.19 31.55 17.51
N VAL A 108 9.03 30.52 17.44
CA VAL A 108 9.32 29.83 16.17
C VAL A 108 8.25 28.79 15.87
N THR A 109 7.55 28.98 14.77
CA THR A 109 6.63 27.95 14.22
C THR A 109 7.46 26.94 13.43
N ALA A 110 7.53 25.70 13.91
CA ALA A 110 8.27 24.62 13.25
C ALA A 110 7.30 23.57 12.69
N GLU A 111 7.47 23.25 11.40
CA GLU A 111 6.61 22.29 10.69
C GLU A 111 7.45 21.20 10.03
N VAL A 112 6.96 19.98 10.05
CA VAL A 112 7.57 18.87 9.34
C VAL A 112 7.48 19.13 7.84
N ARG A 113 8.61 19.04 7.14
CA ARG A 113 8.67 19.23 5.70
C ARG A 113 8.85 17.94 4.94
N TRP A 114 9.49 16.95 5.57
CA TRP A 114 9.74 15.66 4.94
C TRP A 114 10.00 14.58 6.00
N THR A 115 9.47 13.40 5.79
CA THR A 115 9.72 12.22 6.61
C THR A 115 9.95 11.01 5.70
N GLY A 116 10.93 10.22 6.04
CA GLY A 116 11.26 8.99 5.33
C GLY A 116 12.27 8.17 6.11
N VAL A 117 13.04 7.36 5.41
CA VAL A 117 14.04 6.46 6.00
C VAL A 117 15.36 6.54 5.26
N LEU A 118 16.43 6.24 5.97
CA LEU A 118 17.76 6.13 5.39
C LEU A 118 17.82 4.99 4.38
N ASP A 119 18.30 5.31 3.17
CA ASP A 119 18.32 4.41 2.02
C ASP A 119 19.70 3.83 1.72
N SER A 120 20.72 4.68 1.64
CA SER A 120 22.04 4.35 1.10
C SER A 120 22.96 3.58 2.05
N GLY A 121 22.52 3.32 3.27
CA GLY A 121 23.39 2.87 4.35
C GLY A 121 24.22 4.03 4.93
N TRP A 122 25.05 3.71 5.90
CA TRP A 122 25.95 4.67 6.54
C TRP A 122 27.31 4.65 5.81
N PRO A 123 27.61 5.64 4.95
CA PRO A 123 28.90 5.70 4.30
C PRO A 123 30.00 5.98 5.34
N GLN A 124 31.17 5.41 5.11
CA GLN A 124 32.34 5.66 5.95
C GLN A 124 33.30 6.53 5.17
N ASP A 125 33.43 7.78 5.54
CA ASP A 125 34.56 8.57 5.09
C ASP A 125 35.69 8.49 6.14
N LEU A 126 36.79 7.89 5.75
CA LEU A 126 37.99 7.73 6.57
C LEU A 126 39.05 8.80 6.25
N THR A 127 38.67 9.86 5.54
CA THR A 127 39.60 10.95 5.24
C THR A 127 39.92 11.74 6.52
N ALA A 128 41.20 11.96 6.75
CA ALA A 128 41.73 12.47 8.02
C ALA A 128 41.43 13.95 8.28
N PHE A 129 40.99 14.73 7.27
CA PHE A 129 40.98 16.20 7.34
C PHE A 129 39.60 16.83 7.43
N ASP A 130 38.54 16.18 6.96
CA ASP A 130 37.17 16.66 7.07
C ASP A 130 36.20 15.48 6.94
N PRO A 131 35.98 14.70 8.00
CA PRO A 131 35.13 13.53 7.96
C PRO A 131 33.65 13.94 7.89
N VAL A 132 33.17 14.05 6.67
CA VAL A 132 31.77 14.30 6.32
C VAL A 132 31.15 13.05 5.74
N ILE A 133 29.94 12.74 6.12
CA ILE A 133 29.18 11.65 5.52
C ILE A 133 27.98 12.20 4.73
N ASP A 134 27.81 11.70 3.51
CA ASP A 134 26.64 11.97 2.69
C ASP A 134 25.54 10.95 3.04
N VAL A 135 24.37 11.43 3.36
CA VAL A 135 23.20 10.61 3.73
C VAL A 135 22.12 10.79 2.70
N GLU A 136 21.63 9.67 2.16
CA GLU A 136 20.51 9.64 1.23
C GLU A 136 19.34 8.88 1.86
N CYS A 137 18.15 9.47 1.73
CA CYS A 137 16.92 8.95 2.30
C CYS A 137 15.83 8.88 1.25
N VAL A 138 14.86 7.99 1.47
CA VAL A 138 13.65 7.85 0.67
C VAL A 138 12.42 7.92 1.56
N ASP A 139 11.31 8.37 1.00
CA ASP A 139 10.03 8.40 1.69
C ASP A 139 9.39 7.01 1.84
N THR A 140 8.15 6.95 2.33
CA THR A 140 7.39 5.71 2.53
C THR A 140 7.19 4.93 1.22
N LEU A 141 7.08 5.60 0.07
CA LEU A 141 6.99 4.91 -1.23
C LEU A 141 8.29 4.20 -1.58
N GLY A 142 9.44 4.74 -1.18
CA GLY A 142 10.73 4.09 -1.35
C GLY A 142 10.88 2.83 -0.51
N LEU A 143 10.27 2.79 0.68
CA LEU A 143 10.20 1.56 1.49
C LEU A 143 9.45 0.45 0.76
N MET A 144 8.38 0.77 0.05
CA MET A 144 7.61 -0.21 -0.72
C MET A 144 8.41 -0.86 -1.85
N HIS A 145 9.37 -0.13 -2.42
CA HIS A 145 10.25 -0.69 -3.45
C HIS A 145 11.21 -1.76 -2.91
N ARG A 146 11.52 -1.71 -1.60
CA ARG A 146 12.46 -2.62 -0.93
C ARG A 146 11.77 -3.79 -0.25
N THR A 147 10.50 -3.65 0.09
CA THR A 147 9.74 -4.73 0.70
C THR A 147 9.46 -5.80 -0.36
N PRO A 148 9.57 -7.09 -0.01
CA PRO A 148 9.15 -8.15 -0.92
C PRO A 148 7.71 -7.92 -1.39
N ALA A 149 7.40 -8.42 -2.56
CA ALA A 149 6.04 -8.35 -3.09
C ALA A 149 5.02 -8.73 -2.00
N PRO A 150 3.88 -8.04 -1.93
CA PRO A 150 2.85 -8.38 -0.94
C PRO A 150 2.54 -9.87 -1.02
N GLU A 151 2.31 -10.48 0.13
CA GLU A 151 1.80 -11.84 0.17
C GLU A 151 0.39 -11.89 -0.46
N THR A 152 -0.12 -13.12 -0.67
CA THR A 152 -1.48 -13.29 -1.17
C THR A 152 -2.50 -12.61 -0.27
N ALA A 153 -3.67 -12.27 -0.83
CA ALA A 153 -4.78 -11.73 -0.03
C ALA A 153 -5.12 -12.65 1.16
N TYR A 154 -5.04 -13.95 0.96
CA TYR A 154 -5.22 -14.96 2.01
C TYR A 154 -4.22 -14.80 3.15
N ALA A 155 -2.94 -14.66 2.85
CA ALA A 155 -1.90 -14.52 3.87
C ALA A 155 -2.03 -13.21 4.66
N VAL A 156 -2.42 -12.11 4.00
CA VAL A 156 -2.68 -10.82 4.66
C VAL A 156 -3.89 -10.91 5.59
N GLU A 157 -4.98 -11.57 5.16
CA GLU A 157 -6.14 -11.79 6.02
C GLU A 157 -5.79 -12.71 7.20
N LEU A 158 -5.00 -13.74 6.96
CA LEU A 158 -4.55 -14.66 8.01
C LEU A 158 -3.72 -13.94 9.08
N ALA A 159 -2.77 -13.11 8.66
CA ALA A 159 -1.95 -12.29 9.56
C ALA A 159 -2.75 -11.21 10.30
N GLY A 160 -3.82 -10.70 9.69
CA GLY A 160 -4.72 -9.70 10.27
C GLY A 160 -5.79 -10.27 11.22
N SER A 161 -5.79 -11.58 11.48
CA SER A 161 -6.72 -12.22 12.40
C SER A 161 -6.54 -11.69 13.83
N ALA A 162 -7.64 -11.47 14.54
CA ALA A 162 -7.61 -11.10 15.96
C ALA A 162 -6.92 -12.16 16.83
N TYR A 163 -6.93 -13.40 16.38
CA TYR A 163 -6.19 -14.52 16.97
C TYR A 163 -5.30 -15.10 15.88
N ALA A 164 -4.00 -14.91 16.03
CA ALA A 164 -3.02 -15.48 15.11
C ALA A 164 -3.13 -17.01 15.10
N PRO A 165 -2.99 -17.67 13.95
CA PRO A 165 -2.91 -19.12 13.92
C PRO A 165 -1.67 -19.59 14.69
N ASP A 166 -1.75 -20.74 15.34
CA ASP A 166 -0.62 -21.36 16.03
C ASP A 166 0.37 -21.99 15.04
N ALA A 167 -0.10 -22.35 13.85
CA ALA A 167 0.73 -22.83 12.75
C ALA A 167 0.08 -22.55 11.39
N HIS A 168 0.92 -22.28 10.39
CA HIS A 168 0.50 -22.06 9.02
C HIS A 168 1.50 -22.66 8.03
N TRP A 169 1.15 -23.76 7.39
CA TRP A 169 1.96 -24.42 6.37
C TRP A 169 1.49 -24.00 4.97
N LYS A 170 2.32 -23.26 4.27
CA LYS A 170 2.17 -22.97 2.84
C LYS A 170 2.67 -24.21 2.08
N LEU A 171 1.82 -25.13 1.74
CA LEU A 171 2.19 -26.39 1.09
C LEU A 171 2.53 -26.16 -0.40
N GLY A 172 3.50 -25.33 -0.69
CA GLY A 172 3.93 -24.95 -2.04
C GLY A 172 5.36 -25.36 -2.39
N ALA A 173 5.86 -24.92 -3.55
CA ALA A 173 7.17 -25.27 -4.08
C ALA A 173 8.35 -24.87 -3.19
N ASP A 174 8.19 -23.82 -2.37
CA ASP A 174 9.26 -23.27 -1.52
C ASP A 174 9.49 -24.04 -0.23
N GLY A 175 8.84 -25.19 -0.10
CA GLY A 175 9.06 -26.07 1.05
C GLY A 175 7.93 -25.99 2.06
N TRP A 176 7.82 -27.03 2.75
CA TRP A 176 6.82 -27.36 3.75
C TRP A 176 7.25 -26.76 5.09
N ILE A 177 7.39 -25.45 5.09
CA ILE A 177 7.85 -24.70 6.26
C ILE A 177 6.64 -24.01 6.87
N ASP A 178 6.49 -24.16 8.17
CA ASP A 178 5.55 -23.35 8.92
C ASP A 178 5.96 -21.88 8.83
N ALA A 179 5.12 -21.06 8.25
CA ALA A 179 5.38 -19.65 8.02
C ALA A 179 5.57 -18.83 9.33
N LEU A 180 5.14 -19.38 10.47
CA LEU A 180 5.20 -18.72 11.77
C LEU A 180 6.41 -19.15 12.59
N THR A 181 6.70 -20.45 12.61
CA THR A 181 7.75 -21.02 13.45
C THR A 181 9.02 -21.41 12.69
N GLY A 182 8.96 -21.45 11.36
CA GLY A 182 10.05 -21.96 10.53
C GLY A 182 10.24 -23.48 10.60
N ALA A 183 9.39 -24.19 11.33
CA ALA A 183 9.46 -25.65 11.46
C ALA A 183 9.13 -26.32 10.13
N ARG A 184 9.93 -27.31 9.74
CA ARG A 184 9.68 -28.08 8.53
C ARG A 184 8.69 -29.20 8.78
N ALA A 185 7.69 -29.30 7.91
CA ALA A 185 6.85 -30.50 7.81
C ALA A 185 7.68 -31.70 7.32
N ARG A 186 7.33 -32.89 7.78
CA ARG A 186 7.95 -34.13 7.30
C ARG A 186 7.13 -34.67 6.12
N HIS A 187 7.79 -34.89 5.02
CA HIS A 187 7.20 -35.55 3.86
C HIS A 187 7.38 -37.06 3.97
N THR A 188 6.33 -37.80 3.78
CA THR A 188 6.38 -39.25 3.91
C THR A 188 6.33 -40.00 2.57
N SER A 189 5.66 -39.52 1.54
CA SER A 189 5.76 -40.04 0.15
C SER A 189 4.70 -39.42 -0.79
N GLY A 190 4.94 -39.48 -2.11
CA GLY A 190 3.92 -39.41 -3.16
C GLY A 190 3.30 -38.03 -3.41
N LEU A 191 4.04 -36.93 -3.21
CA LEU A 191 3.54 -35.59 -3.49
C LEU A 191 4.32 -34.92 -4.63
N VAL A 192 3.59 -34.32 -5.57
CA VAL A 192 4.13 -33.51 -6.66
C VAL A 192 3.59 -32.09 -6.60
N SER A 193 4.36 -31.14 -7.14
CA SER A 193 3.90 -29.76 -7.26
C SER A 193 2.77 -29.64 -8.28
N ALA A 194 1.75 -28.89 -7.96
CA ALA A 194 0.59 -28.65 -8.80
C ALA A 194 0.23 -27.15 -8.83
N GLU A 195 -0.81 -26.81 -9.59
CA GLU A 195 -1.29 -25.42 -9.66
C GLU A 195 -1.75 -24.87 -8.30
N PRO A 196 -1.60 -23.58 -8.07
CA PRO A 196 -2.04 -22.95 -6.82
C PRO A 196 -3.54 -23.10 -6.60
N LEU A 197 -3.94 -23.28 -5.36
CA LEU A 197 -5.34 -23.34 -4.92
C LEU A 197 -5.80 -22.04 -4.28
N ILE A 198 -4.85 -21.28 -3.74
CA ILE A 198 -5.07 -19.94 -3.19
C ILE A 198 -4.86 -18.92 -4.30
N ASP A 199 -5.72 -17.93 -4.40
CA ASP A 199 -5.59 -16.86 -5.41
C ASP A 199 -4.27 -16.09 -5.24
N GLY A 200 -3.48 -16.05 -6.32
CA GLY A 200 -2.13 -15.48 -6.30
C GLY A 200 -1.09 -16.27 -5.49
N GLY A 201 -1.43 -17.47 -5.01
CA GLY A 201 -0.55 -18.33 -4.22
C GLY A 201 0.54 -19.05 -5.02
N ASP A 202 1.35 -19.81 -4.27
CA ASP A 202 2.33 -20.76 -4.81
C ASP A 202 1.66 -22.01 -5.37
N SER A 203 2.46 -22.86 -6.02
CA SER A 203 2.02 -24.20 -6.36
C SER A 203 1.52 -24.95 -5.12
N SER A 204 0.46 -25.72 -5.30
CA SER A 204 -0.07 -26.64 -4.29
C SER A 204 0.62 -28.01 -4.38
N PHE A 205 0.29 -28.90 -3.45
CA PHE A 205 0.67 -30.30 -3.52
C PHE A 205 -0.47 -31.17 -4.04
N GLN A 206 -0.11 -32.11 -4.88
CA GLN A 206 -0.99 -33.16 -5.38
C GLN A 206 -0.41 -34.52 -5.01
N SER A 207 -1.25 -35.48 -4.64
CA SER A 207 -0.85 -36.88 -4.51
C SER A 207 -0.38 -37.44 -5.86
N ASP A 208 0.81 -38.05 -5.87
CA ASP A 208 1.42 -38.63 -7.07
C ASP A 208 0.64 -39.87 -7.63
N ASN A 209 -0.21 -40.44 -6.80
CA ASN A 209 -1.05 -41.57 -7.17
C ASN A 209 -2.52 -41.30 -6.87
N LEU A 210 -3.39 -41.54 -7.83
CA LEU A 210 -4.84 -41.52 -7.67
C LEU A 210 -5.33 -42.41 -6.49
N ILE A 211 -4.49 -43.33 -6.01
CA ILE A 211 -4.75 -44.28 -4.91
C ILE A 211 -3.71 -44.13 -3.77
N GLY A 212 -2.71 -43.30 -3.94
CA GLY A 212 -1.59 -43.16 -2.99
C GLY A 212 -1.80 -42.13 -1.91
N ASN A 213 -1.57 -42.48 -0.67
CA ASN A 213 -1.60 -41.63 0.48
C ASN A 213 -0.41 -40.66 0.47
N GLY A 214 -0.55 -39.51 -0.18
CA GLY A 214 0.37 -38.41 0.07
C GLY A 214 0.16 -37.92 1.49
N ILE A 215 1.12 -38.09 2.38
CA ILE A 215 1.02 -37.66 3.79
C ILE A 215 2.05 -36.57 4.02
N VAL A 216 1.59 -35.40 4.43
CA VAL A 216 2.43 -34.36 5.03
C VAL A 216 2.23 -34.42 6.54
N GLU A 217 3.26 -34.81 7.27
CA GLU A 217 3.27 -34.69 8.72
C GLU A 217 3.75 -33.30 9.09
N VAL A 218 2.85 -32.52 9.64
CA VAL A 218 3.17 -31.21 10.22
C VAL A 218 3.38 -31.41 11.72
N GLY A 219 4.44 -30.83 12.27
CA GLY A 219 5.00 -31.08 13.58
C GLY A 219 4.04 -31.17 14.78
N PRO A 220 4.50 -31.50 15.98
CA PRO A 220 3.64 -31.72 17.11
C PRO A 220 2.80 -30.47 17.41
N HIS A 221 1.50 -30.61 17.31
CA HIS A 221 0.56 -29.55 17.61
C HIS A 221 -0.41 -30.05 18.66
N ALA A 222 -0.32 -29.47 19.85
CA ALA A 222 -1.29 -29.79 20.89
C ALA A 222 -2.65 -29.23 20.49
N THR A 223 -3.62 -30.09 20.22
CA THR A 223 -5.01 -29.65 20.10
C THR A 223 -5.62 -29.58 21.47
N THR A 224 -5.72 -28.35 21.95
CA THR A 224 -6.65 -28.03 23.03
C THR A 224 -7.99 -27.68 22.37
N THR A 225 -9.04 -27.93 23.05
CA THR A 225 -10.38 -27.52 22.61
C THR A 225 -10.71 -26.16 23.25
N PRO A 226 -11.18 -25.11 22.54
CA PRO A 226 -11.58 -25.12 21.14
C PRO A 226 -10.44 -25.26 20.16
N PHE A 227 -10.73 -25.76 18.97
CA PHE A 227 -9.79 -25.97 17.88
C PHE A 227 -10.40 -25.50 16.56
N ALA A 228 -9.60 -24.88 15.70
CA ALA A 228 -10.00 -24.53 14.35
C ALA A 228 -8.91 -24.89 13.35
N VAL A 229 -9.34 -25.25 12.15
CA VAL A 229 -8.44 -25.52 11.01
C VAL A 229 -9.03 -24.93 9.74
N ALA A 230 -8.18 -24.37 8.90
CA ALA A 230 -8.54 -23.91 7.57
C ALA A 230 -7.51 -24.39 6.54
N PHE A 231 -7.97 -24.80 5.37
CA PHE A 231 -7.12 -25.28 4.27
C PHE A 231 -7.82 -25.14 2.92
N ALA A 232 -7.05 -25.08 1.84
CA ALA A 232 -7.58 -25.16 0.48
C ALA A 232 -7.41 -26.56 -0.07
N VAL A 233 -8.39 -27.00 -0.87
CA VAL A 233 -8.40 -28.35 -1.48
C VAL A 233 -9.00 -28.31 -2.87
N ARG A 234 -8.52 -29.18 -3.75
CA ARG A 234 -9.13 -29.48 -5.07
C ARG A 234 -9.14 -30.99 -5.27
N LEU A 235 -10.31 -31.54 -5.51
CA LEU A 235 -10.45 -32.95 -5.89
C LEU A 235 -10.04 -33.11 -7.36
N THR A 236 -9.16 -34.08 -7.64
CA THR A 236 -8.73 -34.38 -9.01
C THR A 236 -9.70 -35.36 -9.72
N GLU A 237 -10.42 -36.15 -8.94
CA GLU A 237 -11.42 -37.09 -9.43
C GLU A 237 -12.60 -37.20 -8.46
N GLN A 238 -13.71 -37.74 -8.93
CA GLN A 238 -14.88 -38.00 -8.09
C GLN A 238 -14.55 -39.11 -7.08
N PRO A 239 -14.75 -38.88 -5.78
CA PRO A 239 -14.56 -39.90 -4.77
C PRO A 239 -15.45 -41.13 -5.04
N THR A 240 -14.90 -42.31 -4.91
CA THR A 240 -15.66 -43.59 -4.98
C THR A 240 -16.02 -44.11 -3.58
N GLY A 241 -15.53 -43.45 -2.54
CA GLY A 241 -15.75 -43.77 -1.15
C GLY A 241 -15.27 -42.59 -0.27
N TRP A 242 -14.98 -42.87 0.96
CA TRP A 242 -14.44 -41.87 1.89
C TRP A 242 -13.06 -41.38 1.48
N VAL A 243 -12.92 -40.07 1.37
CA VAL A 243 -11.64 -39.37 1.13
C VAL A 243 -11.41 -38.38 2.26
N TRP A 244 -10.33 -38.57 3.01
CA TRP A 244 -9.93 -37.68 4.08
C TRP A 244 -9.06 -36.55 3.53
N LEU A 245 -9.56 -35.32 3.65
CA LEU A 245 -8.86 -34.11 3.21
C LEU A 245 -7.91 -33.58 4.29
N TYR A 246 -8.35 -33.66 5.56
CA TYR A 246 -7.56 -33.35 6.74
C TYR A 246 -7.77 -34.46 7.75
N ASN A 247 -6.69 -34.96 8.33
CA ASN A 247 -6.75 -36.02 9.33
C ASN A 247 -5.68 -35.79 10.38
N GLN A 248 -6.09 -35.58 11.60
CA GLN A 248 -5.24 -35.40 12.76
C GLN A 248 -5.42 -36.58 13.72
N VAL A 249 -4.33 -37.22 14.03
CA VAL A 249 -4.31 -38.38 14.93
C VAL A 249 -3.36 -38.12 16.09
N ALA A 250 -3.80 -38.40 17.31
CA ALA A 250 -2.94 -38.35 18.48
C ALA A 250 -1.78 -39.37 18.40
N ASP A 251 -0.62 -39.08 19.02
CA ASP A 251 0.56 -39.93 19.00
C ASP A 251 0.28 -41.35 19.50
N ASN A 252 -0.66 -41.48 20.42
CA ASN A 252 -1.10 -42.79 20.94
C ASN A 252 -2.16 -43.48 20.06
N GLY A 253 -2.55 -42.86 18.93
CA GLY A 253 -3.60 -43.39 18.05
C GLY A 253 -5.00 -43.38 18.64
N VAL A 254 -5.19 -42.83 19.85
CA VAL A 254 -6.45 -42.90 20.60
C VAL A 254 -7.48 -41.87 20.15
N GLN A 255 -7.01 -40.74 19.63
CA GLN A 255 -7.91 -39.66 19.20
C GLN A 255 -7.67 -39.31 17.74
N GLN A 256 -8.76 -39.08 17.02
CA GLN A 256 -8.74 -38.66 15.62
C GLN A 256 -9.74 -37.54 15.40
N LEU A 257 -9.33 -36.54 14.62
CA LEU A 257 -10.13 -35.46 14.11
C LEU A 257 -9.91 -35.42 12.61
N ALA A 258 -10.95 -35.59 11.83
CA ALA A 258 -10.84 -35.68 10.39
C ALA A 258 -11.94 -34.90 9.68
N VAL A 259 -11.58 -34.32 8.54
CA VAL A 259 -12.48 -33.69 7.59
C VAL A 259 -12.38 -34.46 6.28
N GLY A 260 -13.50 -34.93 5.77
CA GLY A 260 -13.53 -35.76 4.56
C GLY A 260 -14.77 -35.54 3.73
N VAL A 261 -14.76 -36.13 2.53
CA VAL A 261 -15.87 -36.13 1.60
C VAL A 261 -16.28 -37.53 1.23
N HIS A 262 -17.58 -37.72 1.02
CA HIS A 262 -18.16 -38.94 0.55
C HIS A 262 -19.00 -38.69 -0.72
N PRO A 263 -18.99 -39.57 -1.71
CA PRO A 263 -19.64 -39.32 -3.00
C PRO A 263 -21.15 -39.09 -2.92
N THR A 264 -21.81 -39.68 -1.95
CA THR A 264 -23.27 -39.62 -1.79
C THR A 264 -23.73 -38.84 -0.54
N GLU A 265 -22.85 -38.68 0.44
CA GLU A 265 -23.21 -38.05 1.75
C GLU A 265 -22.63 -36.65 1.88
N GLY A 266 -21.72 -36.24 1.00
CA GLY A 266 -21.14 -34.90 0.99
C GLY A 266 -19.96 -34.72 1.96
N LEU A 267 -19.86 -33.54 2.56
CA LEU A 267 -18.78 -33.18 3.49
C LEU A 267 -19.07 -33.69 4.90
N HIS A 268 -18.09 -34.31 5.49
CA HIS A 268 -18.17 -34.86 6.85
C HIS A 268 -17.02 -34.40 7.71
N VAL A 269 -17.33 -34.21 9.01
CA VAL A 269 -16.32 -34.00 10.05
C VAL A 269 -16.45 -35.14 11.06
N VAL A 270 -15.37 -35.85 11.32
CA VAL A 270 -15.36 -36.98 12.23
C VAL A 270 -14.44 -36.68 13.40
N MET A 271 -14.97 -36.88 14.60
CA MET A 271 -14.21 -36.91 15.85
C MET A 271 -14.33 -38.29 16.45
N SER A 272 -13.20 -38.93 16.74
CA SER A 272 -13.22 -40.26 17.34
C SER A 272 -12.20 -40.38 18.46
N ARG A 273 -12.54 -41.20 19.43
CA ARG A 273 -11.66 -41.66 20.50
C ARG A 273 -11.76 -43.16 20.62
N THR A 274 -10.63 -43.83 20.66
CA THR A 274 -10.52 -45.27 20.94
C THR A 274 -10.03 -45.46 22.38
N GLY A 275 -10.25 -46.61 22.98
CA GLY A 275 -9.83 -46.91 24.36
C GLY A 275 -10.97 -47.46 25.23
N SER A 276 -10.90 -47.28 26.54
CA SER A 276 -11.87 -47.80 27.52
C SER A 276 -13.29 -47.22 27.38
N SER A 277 -13.43 -46.10 26.73
CA SER A 277 -14.69 -45.46 26.40
C SER A 277 -14.63 -44.96 24.96
N PRO A 278 -14.77 -45.84 23.95
CA PRO A 278 -14.70 -45.48 22.57
C PRO A 278 -15.89 -44.60 22.18
N GLU A 279 -15.60 -43.53 21.47
CA GLU A 279 -16.61 -42.56 20.99
C GLU A 279 -16.27 -42.22 19.54
N LYS A 280 -17.26 -42.21 18.68
CA LYS A 280 -17.14 -41.72 17.30
C LYS A 280 -18.34 -40.85 16.98
N LEU A 281 -18.09 -39.60 16.73
CA LEU A 281 -19.09 -38.63 16.32
C LEU A 281 -18.82 -38.23 14.86
N THR A 282 -19.85 -38.30 14.04
CA THR A 282 -19.80 -37.89 12.63
C THR A 282 -20.79 -36.77 12.41
N TYR A 283 -20.27 -35.60 12.07
CA TYR A 283 -21.10 -34.43 11.73
C TYR A 283 -21.22 -34.37 10.20
N GLU A 284 -22.44 -34.42 9.69
CA GLU A 284 -22.72 -34.46 8.27
C GLU A 284 -23.24 -33.13 7.78
N TYR A 285 -22.72 -32.73 6.64
CA TYR A 285 -23.16 -31.52 5.92
C TYR A 285 -23.72 -31.98 4.57
N GLY A 286 -24.90 -32.61 4.62
CA GLY A 286 -25.57 -33.18 3.46
C GLY A 286 -25.85 -32.13 2.39
N GLY A 287 -25.55 -32.49 1.14
CA GLY A 287 -25.68 -31.57 0.02
C GLY A 287 -24.47 -30.67 -0.24
N VAL A 288 -23.42 -30.71 0.59
CA VAL A 288 -22.17 -30.02 0.35
C VAL A 288 -21.22 -30.95 -0.40
N PHE A 289 -21.22 -30.86 -1.73
CA PHE A 289 -20.37 -31.65 -2.60
C PHE A 289 -19.28 -30.76 -3.22
N LEU A 290 -18.03 -31.15 -3.03
CA LEU A 290 -16.91 -30.45 -3.66
C LEU A 290 -16.81 -30.88 -5.13
N GLY A 291 -16.87 -29.91 -6.04
CA GLY A 291 -16.75 -30.16 -7.47
C GLY A 291 -15.35 -30.67 -7.86
N VAL A 292 -15.28 -31.65 -8.74
CA VAL A 292 -14.00 -32.11 -9.32
C VAL A 292 -13.37 -31.00 -10.15
N GLY A 293 -12.06 -30.76 -9.97
CA GLY A 293 -11.30 -29.73 -10.67
C GLY A 293 -11.48 -28.30 -10.10
N ALA A 294 -12.51 -28.06 -9.29
CA ALA A 294 -12.67 -26.78 -8.61
C ALA A 294 -11.87 -26.76 -7.30
N ALA A 295 -11.15 -25.68 -7.07
CA ALA A 295 -10.51 -25.45 -5.77
C ALA A 295 -11.55 -24.92 -4.78
N HIS A 296 -11.49 -25.32 -3.53
CA HIS A 296 -12.35 -24.90 -2.43
C HIS A 296 -11.51 -24.55 -1.21
N HIS A 297 -11.95 -23.58 -0.45
CA HIS A 297 -11.40 -23.27 0.88
C HIS A 297 -12.35 -23.78 1.95
N ILE A 298 -11.84 -24.62 2.84
CA ILE A 298 -12.60 -25.23 3.94
C ILE A 298 -12.06 -24.70 5.27
N ALA A 299 -12.94 -24.23 6.14
CA ALA A 299 -12.61 -23.90 7.51
C ALA A 299 -13.56 -24.62 8.46
N VAL A 300 -13.01 -25.20 9.53
CA VAL A 300 -13.74 -25.99 10.51
C VAL A 300 -13.43 -25.50 11.91
N VAL A 301 -14.44 -25.26 12.72
CA VAL A 301 -14.32 -24.90 14.13
C VAL A 301 -14.95 -25.99 15.00
N PHE A 302 -14.16 -26.48 15.91
CA PHE A 302 -14.56 -27.46 16.91
C PHE A 302 -14.71 -26.74 18.26
N PRO A 303 -15.93 -26.37 18.66
CA PRO A 303 -16.16 -25.72 19.94
C PRO A 303 -16.05 -26.71 21.08
N VAL A 304 -15.81 -26.19 22.26
CA VAL A 304 -15.79 -26.96 23.51
C VAL A 304 -16.78 -26.36 24.48
N GLY A 305 -17.40 -27.22 25.24
CA GLY A 305 -18.18 -26.83 26.41
C GLY A 305 -19.39 -27.71 26.66
N SER A 306 -19.93 -27.59 27.86
CA SER A 306 -21.17 -28.22 28.30
C SER A 306 -22.44 -27.51 27.81
N ASP A 307 -22.31 -26.45 27.02
CA ASP A 307 -23.45 -25.74 26.44
C ASP A 307 -24.06 -26.59 25.33
N PRO A 308 -25.36 -26.88 25.34
CA PRO A 308 -26.05 -27.59 24.26
C PRO A 308 -25.92 -26.92 22.89
N ALA A 309 -25.74 -25.60 22.84
CA ALA A 309 -25.44 -24.86 21.62
C ALA A 309 -23.99 -25.06 21.15
N ALA A 310 -23.06 -25.47 22.03
CA ALA A 310 -21.66 -25.75 21.73
C ALA A 310 -21.44 -27.13 21.07
N ASN A 311 -22.48 -27.95 20.95
CA ASN A 311 -22.40 -29.32 20.43
C ASN A 311 -22.31 -29.38 18.89
N PHE A 312 -22.13 -28.23 18.22
CA PHE A 312 -22.12 -28.17 16.76
C PHE A 312 -20.74 -27.75 16.26
N VAL A 313 -20.10 -28.62 15.52
CA VAL A 313 -18.99 -28.25 14.64
C VAL A 313 -19.51 -27.25 13.62
N ARG A 314 -18.74 -26.22 13.32
CA ARG A 314 -19.08 -25.23 12.28
C ARG A 314 -18.11 -25.38 11.12
N VAL A 315 -18.66 -25.40 9.91
CA VAL A 315 -17.90 -25.54 8.68
C VAL A 315 -18.25 -24.42 7.72
N TRP A 316 -17.23 -23.78 7.19
CA TRP A 316 -17.35 -22.82 6.08
C TRP A 316 -16.69 -23.43 4.86
N VAL A 317 -17.36 -23.31 3.70
CA VAL A 317 -16.80 -23.64 2.40
C VAL A 317 -16.84 -22.39 1.54
N ASP A 318 -15.69 -21.98 1.03
CA ASP A 318 -15.51 -20.74 0.24
C ASP A 318 -16.08 -19.47 0.94
N GLY A 319 -15.99 -19.44 2.25
CA GLY A 319 -16.52 -18.36 3.11
C GLY A 319 -18.00 -18.48 3.48
N ALA A 320 -18.75 -19.42 2.91
CA ALA A 320 -20.15 -19.63 3.26
C ALA A 320 -20.29 -20.64 4.42
N LEU A 321 -21.05 -20.29 5.45
CA LEU A 321 -21.37 -21.21 6.55
C LEU A 321 -22.30 -22.33 6.05
N MET A 322 -21.90 -23.59 6.25
CA MET A 322 -22.65 -24.76 5.85
C MET A 322 -23.69 -25.15 6.90
N THR A 323 -24.83 -25.64 6.44
CA THR A 323 -25.88 -26.18 7.31
C THR A 323 -25.58 -27.63 7.65
N GLN A 324 -25.49 -27.92 8.94
CA GLN A 324 -25.30 -29.28 9.44
C GLN A 324 -26.63 -30.07 9.35
N THR A 325 -26.56 -31.27 8.79
CA THR A 325 -27.73 -32.16 8.64
C THR A 325 -27.83 -33.19 9.76
N VAL A 326 -26.70 -33.66 10.26
CA VAL A 326 -26.63 -34.56 11.41
C VAL A 326 -25.67 -33.99 12.44
N GLY A 327 -26.13 -33.83 13.69
CA GLY A 327 -25.35 -33.34 14.81
C GLY A 327 -25.29 -34.33 15.96
N HIS A 328 -24.31 -34.21 16.82
CA HIS A 328 -24.10 -35.05 17.98
C HIS A 328 -23.84 -34.22 19.24
N ALA A 329 -23.89 -34.89 20.40
CA ALA A 329 -23.52 -34.28 21.67
C ALA A 329 -22.02 -33.86 21.69
N ALA A 330 -21.64 -33.03 22.67
CA ALA A 330 -20.27 -32.56 22.81
C ALA A 330 -19.27 -33.71 22.91
N PHE A 331 -18.19 -33.60 22.15
CA PHE A 331 -17.07 -34.55 22.20
C PHE A 331 -16.23 -34.31 23.45
N SER A 332 -16.00 -35.35 24.24
CA SER A 332 -15.24 -35.29 25.50
C SER A 332 -13.74 -35.60 25.33
N GLY A 333 -13.21 -35.47 24.11
CA GLY A 333 -11.83 -35.81 23.77
C GLY A 333 -10.79 -34.86 24.37
N GLY A 334 -9.59 -35.36 24.60
CA GLY A 334 -8.44 -34.61 25.11
C GLY A 334 -7.51 -34.11 23.98
N ALA A 335 -6.37 -33.54 24.35
CA ALA A 335 -5.37 -33.01 23.45
C ALA A 335 -4.69 -34.08 22.57
N SER A 336 -4.47 -33.74 21.30
CA SER A 336 -3.64 -34.52 20.36
C SER A 336 -2.30 -33.82 20.15
N THR A 337 -1.25 -34.57 19.97
CA THR A 337 0.10 -34.03 19.85
C THR A 337 0.66 -34.10 18.42
N THR A 338 0.04 -34.86 17.53
CA THR A 338 0.50 -34.96 16.13
C THR A 338 -0.62 -34.64 15.14
N THR A 339 -0.32 -33.79 14.18
CA THR A 339 -1.24 -33.44 13.09
C THR A 339 -0.73 -34.03 11.78
N LYS A 340 -1.59 -34.76 11.08
CA LYS A 340 -1.32 -35.28 9.74
C LYS A 340 -2.31 -34.69 8.76
N VAL A 341 -1.82 -34.06 7.71
CA VAL A 341 -2.63 -33.66 6.56
C VAL A 341 -2.49 -34.75 5.51
N THR A 342 -3.59 -35.38 5.14
CA THR A 342 -3.61 -36.49 4.19
C THR A 342 -4.37 -36.07 2.94
N THR A 343 -3.73 -36.17 1.78
CA THR A 343 -4.41 -36.05 0.48
C THR A 343 -4.51 -37.43 -0.15
N LEU A 344 -5.68 -38.00 -0.18
CA LEU A 344 -5.90 -39.33 -0.77
C LEU A 344 -6.18 -39.26 -2.27
N SER A 345 -6.86 -38.20 -2.72
CA SER A 345 -7.12 -37.93 -4.14
C SER A 345 -7.42 -36.46 -4.37
N GLY A 346 -6.39 -35.63 -4.41
CA GLY A 346 -6.58 -34.21 -4.63
C GLY A 346 -5.34 -33.37 -4.29
N ASN A 347 -5.45 -32.09 -4.50
CA ASN A 347 -4.44 -31.12 -4.12
C ASN A 347 -4.84 -30.47 -2.79
N VAL A 348 -3.88 -30.21 -1.93
CA VAL A 348 -4.07 -29.45 -0.68
C VAL A 348 -3.06 -28.33 -0.62
N ASP A 349 -3.47 -27.19 -0.08
CA ASP A 349 -2.66 -25.99 0.07
C ASP A 349 -3.03 -25.25 1.34
N SER A 350 -2.07 -24.51 1.88
CA SER A 350 -2.25 -23.49 2.92
C SER A 350 -3.06 -23.94 4.14
N VAL A 351 -2.50 -24.86 4.92
CA VAL A 351 -3.14 -25.36 6.14
C VAL A 351 -2.79 -24.44 7.31
N ALA A 352 -3.80 -23.84 7.93
CA ALA A 352 -3.68 -23.01 9.13
C ALA A 352 -4.44 -23.63 10.30
N VAL A 353 -3.87 -23.58 11.49
CA VAL A 353 -4.39 -24.23 12.69
C VAL A 353 -4.42 -23.24 13.85
N TRP A 354 -5.52 -23.23 14.58
CA TRP A 354 -5.69 -22.49 15.84
C TRP A 354 -6.03 -23.46 16.95
N SER A 355 -5.31 -23.39 18.03
CA SER A 355 -5.55 -24.18 19.24
C SER A 355 -5.24 -23.38 20.51
N SER A 356 -3.98 -23.12 20.81
CA SER A 356 -3.56 -22.35 21.98
C SER A 356 -4.07 -20.91 21.95
N SER A 357 -4.01 -20.27 20.77
CA SER A 357 -4.43 -18.90 20.56
C SER A 357 -5.90 -18.63 20.83
N ILE A 358 -6.75 -19.63 20.67
CA ILE A 358 -8.20 -19.55 20.91
C ILE A 358 -8.66 -20.32 22.14
N SER A 359 -7.76 -20.98 22.87
CA SER A 359 -8.05 -21.91 23.97
C SER A 359 -8.85 -21.28 25.13
N SER A 360 -8.72 -19.96 25.32
CA SER A 360 -9.45 -19.23 26.37
C SER A 360 -10.83 -18.76 25.95
N LEU A 361 -11.23 -18.94 24.69
CA LEU A 361 -12.51 -18.45 24.19
C LEU A 361 -13.65 -19.39 24.59
N SER A 362 -14.66 -18.83 25.24
CA SER A 362 -15.96 -19.49 25.37
C SER A 362 -16.71 -19.49 24.04
N PHE A 363 -17.81 -20.25 23.95
CA PHE A 363 -18.55 -20.48 22.70
C PHE A 363 -18.95 -19.19 21.97
N VAL A 364 -19.53 -18.20 22.67
CA VAL A 364 -20.06 -16.99 22.04
C VAL A 364 -18.96 -16.13 21.39
N PRO A 365 -17.88 -15.74 22.08
CA PRO A 365 -16.79 -15.00 21.44
C PRO A 365 -16.05 -15.81 20.37
N LEU A 366 -15.93 -17.14 20.53
CA LEU A 366 -15.37 -18.02 19.50
C LEU A 366 -16.19 -17.96 18.21
N MET A 367 -17.51 -18.07 18.31
CA MET A 367 -18.41 -18.03 17.16
C MET A 367 -18.49 -16.63 16.54
N ALA A 368 -18.41 -15.57 17.35
CA ALA A 368 -18.36 -14.20 16.84
C ALA A 368 -17.08 -13.95 16.01
N TRP A 369 -15.93 -14.39 16.51
CA TRP A 369 -14.68 -14.34 15.76
C TRP A 369 -14.74 -15.18 14.48
N ALA A 370 -15.09 -16.44 14.59
CA ALA A 370 -15.10 -17.37 13.45
C ALA A 370 -16.08 -16.92 12.37
N GLY A 371 -17.26 -16.43 12.77
CA GLY A 371 -18.30 -15.95 11.86
C GLY A 371 -17.94 -14.65 11.14
N ALA A 372 -17.03 -13.83 11.69
CA ALA A 372 -16.48 -12.66 11.01
C ALA A 372 -15.26 -13.01 10.15
N PHE A 373 -14.39 -13.88 10.64
CA PHE A 373 -13.10 -14.15 10.06
C PHE A 373 -13.14 -15.14 8.88
N PHE A 374 -13.76 -16.32 9.04
CA PHE A 374 -13.70 -17.36 8.00
C PHE A 374 -14.46 -17.02 6.70
N PRO A 375 -15.55 -16.24 6.69
CA PRO A 375 -16.11 -15.72 5.44
C PRO A 375 -15.13 -14.85 4.66
N THR A 376 -14.41 -13.97 5.33
CA THR A 376 -13.40 -13.10 4.73
C THR A 376 -12.20 -13.92 4.23
N LEU A 377 -11.70 -14.83 5.04
CA LEU A 377 -10.58 -15.69 4.71
C LEU A 377 -10.88 -16.60 3.50
N GLY A 378 -12.05 -17.23 3.47
CA GLY A 378 -12.48 -18.07 2.36
C GLY A 378 -12.67 -17.29 1.06
N THR A 379 -13.19 -16.06 1.15
CA THR A 379 -13.28 -15.17 -0.01
C THR A 379 -11.89 -14.78 -0.51
N ALA A 380 -10.98 -14.42 0.39
CA ALA A 380 -9.60 -14.08 0.04
C ALA A 380 -8.86 -15.26 -0.60
N ALA A 381 -9.09 -16.49 -0.11
CA ALA A 381 -8.52 -17.70 -0.69
C ALA A 381 -8.96 -17.93 -2.15
N ARG A 382 -10.23 -17.67 -2.45
CA ARG A 382 -10.85 -18.07 -3.72
C ARG A 382 -10.90 -16.97 -4.77
N ARG A 383 -10.96 -15.74 -4.37
CA ARG A 383 -11.19 -14.57 -5.23
C ARG A 383 -10.22 -13.43 -4.98
N GLY A 384 -9.22 -13.65 -4.12
CA GLY A 384 -8.42 -12.55 -3.62
C GLY A 384 -9.31 -11.52 -2.95
N TRP A 385 -9.09 -10.26 -3.22
CA TRP A 385 -9.97 -9.18 -2.77
C TRP A 385 -10.90 -8.69 -3.89
N ALA A 386 -11.44 -9.58 -4.71
CA ALA A 386 -12.45 -9.23 -5.70
C ALA A 386 -13.70 -8.64 -5.07
N ASN A 387 -14.36 -7.74 -5.78
CA ASN A 387 -15.56 -7.00 -5.35
C ASN A 387 -15.32 -6.05 -4.16
N GLN A 388 -14.08 -5.72 -3.82
CA GLN A 388 -13.77 -4.65 -2.89
C GLN A 388 -13.85 -3.28 -3.57
N ARG A 389 -14.00 -2.24 -2.76
CA ARG A 389 -13.78 -0.87 -3.20
C ARG A 389 -12.27 -0.59 -3.27
N LEU A 390 -11.89 0.42 -4.05
CA LEU A 390 -10.47 0.77 -4.21
C LEU A 390 -9.81 1.25 -2.91
N ASP A 391 -10.55 1.96 -2.05
CA ASP A 391 -10.07 2.36 -0.72
C ASP A 391 -9.75 1.14 0.16
N GLN A 392 -10.62 0.14 0.16
CA GLN A 392 -10.39 -1.11 0.89
C GLN A 392 -9.20 -1.89 0.31
N ARG A 393 -9.06 -1.89 -1.02
CA ARG A 393 -7.91 -2.51 -1.70
C ARG A 393 -6.60 -1.85 -1.29
N LEU A 394 -6.54 -0.52 -1.31
CA LEU A 394 -5.38 0.24 -0.88
C LEU A 394 -5.04 -0.03 0.59
N ALA A 395 -6.06 0.01 1.46
CA ALA A 395 -5.89 -0.30 2.89
C ALA A 395 -5.30 -1.70 3.11
N ASN A 396 -5.75 -2.69 2.35
CA ASN A 396 -5.26 -4.05 2.47
C ASN A 396 -3.82 -4.20 1.95
N ILE A 397 -3.44 -3.52 0.87
CA ILE A 397 -2.05 -3.50 0.39
C ILE A 397 -1.14 -2.86 1.44
N ALA A 398 -1.52 -1.71 1.98
CA ALA A 398 -0.74 -1.04 3.00
C ALA A 398 -0.62 -1.85 4.29
N ARG A 399 -1.71 -2.50 4.73
CA ARG A 399 -1.69 -3.43 5.86
C ARG A 399 -0.70 -4.58 5.63
N GLY A 400 -0.69 -5.16 4.42
CA GLY A 400 0.25 -6.21 4.05
C GLY A 400 1.72 -5.75 4.03
N GLN A 401 1.96 -4.44 3.87
CA GLN A 401 3.28 -3.80 3.91
C GLN A 401 3.57 -3.13 5.26
N ASN A 402 2.66 -3.19 6.21
CA ASN A 402 2.75 -2.49 7.50
C ASN A 402 2.98 -0.98 7.35
N LEU A 403 2.27 -0.34 6.41
CA LEU A 403 2.41 1.07 6.11
C LEU A 403 1.25 1.89 6.69
N PRO A 404 1.52 3.07 7.26
CA PRO A 404 0.50 3.99 7.68
C PRO A 404 -0.16 4.69 6.48
N ILE A 405 -1.48 4.87 6.52
CA ILE A 405 -2.26 5.50 5.45
C ILE A 405 -2.99 6.73 5.96
N ALA A 406 -2.94 7.81 5.17
CA ALA A 406 -3.81 8.96 5.31
C ALA A 406 -4.66 9.14 4.04
N TYR A 407 -5.97 9.29 4.20
CA TYR A 407 -6.87 9.54 3.07
C TYR A 407 -7.11 11.04 2.91
N ALA A 408 -6.68 11.61 1.77
CA ALA A 408 -6.83 13.05 1.49
C ALA A 408 -8.12 13.41 0.77
N ALA A 409 -8.84 12.45 0.18
CA ALA A 409 -10.05 12.72 -0.61
C ALA A 409 -11.00 11.51 -0.67
N THR A 410 -12.22 11.78 -1.10
CA THR A 410 -13.25 10.76 -1.30
C THR A 410 -12.95 9.89 -2.50
N PHE A 411 -13.06 8.59 -2.31
CA PHE A 411 -13.07 7.60 -3.39
C PHE A 411 -14.43 7.58 -4.08
N ASP A 412 -14.47 7.15 -5.33
CA ASP A 412 -15.71 6.68 -5.92
C ASP A 412 -16.14 5.41 -5.20
N THR A 413 -17.15 5.55 -4.34
CA THR A 413 -17.64 4.46 -3.51
C THR A 413 -18.60 3.53 -4.25
N SER A 414 -19.00 3.86 -5.47
CA SER A 414 -19.97 3.11 -6.26
C SER A 414 -19.37 1.92 -7.02
N GLY A 415 -18.05 1.89 -7.17
CA GLY A 415 -17.36 0.89 -7.96
C GLY A 415 -16.68 -0.19 -7.14
N THR A 416 -16.91 -1.45 -7.50
CA THR A 416 -16.12 -2.59 -7.03
C THR A 416 -15.00 -2.88 -8.01
N VAL A 417 -13.92 -3.49 -7.53
CA VAL A 417 -12.77 -3.84 -8.33
C VAL A 417 -12.65 -5.35 -8.52
N THR A 418 -12.09 -5.73 -9.64
CA THR A 418 -11.82 -7.11 -9.97
C THR A 418 -10.68 -7.68 -9.14
N GLN A 419 -10.49 -8.97 -9.26
CA GLN A 419 -9.35 -9.68 -8.72
C GLN A 419 -8.03 -9.13 -9.26
N GLN A 420 -7.04 -9.03 -8.38
CA GLN A 420 -5.69 -8.58 -8.72
C GLN A 420 -4.70 -9.60 -8.18
N ALA A 421 -3.83 -10.10 -9.02
CA ALA A 421 -2.73 -10.96 -8.60
C ALA A 421 -1.68 -10.14 -7.86
N TYR A 422 -1.34 -10.55 -6.63
CA TYR A 422 -0.36 -9.86 -5.79
C TYR A 422 1.04 -10.42 -5.96
N ARG A 423 1.13 -11.71 -6.17
CA ARG A 423 2.41 -12.39 -6.25
C ARG A 423 3.18 -12.02 -7.50
N LYS A 424 4.47 -11.75 -7.35
CA LYS A 424 5.41 -11.31 -8.39
C LYS A 424 5.18 -9.90 -8.92
N SER A 425 4.23 -9.13 -8.38
CA SER A 425 4.07 -7.73 -8.73
C SER A 425 4.82 -6.86 -7.72
N GLU A 426 5.56 -5.87 -8.22
CA GLU A 426 6.15 -4.88 -7.33
C GLU A 426 5.05 -4.07 -6.64
N PRO A 427 5.15 -3.77 -5.34
CA PRO A 427 4.14 -3.02 -4.61
C PRO A 427 3.77 -1.68 -5.26
N LEU A 428 4.76 -0.94 -5.75
CA LEU A 428 4.51 0.33 -6.46
C LEU A 428 3.70 0.14 -7.75
N GLN A 429 3.87 -0.99 -8.45
CA GLN A 429 3.06 -1.31 -9.63
C GLN A 429 1.60 -1.60 -9.25
N LEU A 430 1.37 -2.27 -8.12
CA LEU A 430 0.01 -2.47 -7.60
C LEU A 430 -0.66 -1.14 -7.27
N LEU A 431 0.06 -0.23 -6.62
CA LEU A 431 -0.42 1.12 -6.34
C LEU A 431 -0.69 1.91 -7.63
N LYS A 432 0.21 1.81 -8.62
CA LYS A 432 0.02 2.47 -9.92
C LYS A 432 -1.25 1.99 -10.62
N THR A 433 -1.53 0.69 -10.56
CA THR A 433 -2.77 0.13 -11.12
C THR A 433 -4.02 0.68 -10.42
N ILE A 434 -3.98 0.86 -9.09
CA ILE A 434 -5.06 1.53 -8.34
C ILE A 434 -5.21 2.98 -8.77
N GLU A 435 -4.11 3.71 -8.86
CA GLU A 435 -4.08 5.10 -9.28
C GLU A 435 -4.68 5.29 -10.69
N ASP A 436 -4.26 4.45 -11.64
CA ASP A 436 -4.76 4.51 -13.02
C ASP A 436 -6.24 4.12 -13.11
N THR A 437 -6.69 3.15 -12.29
CA THR A 437 -8.10 2.74 -12.22
C THR A 437 -8.98 3.86 -11.67
N GLU A 438 -8.53 4.56 -10.63
CA GLU A 438 -9.28 5.64 -9.99
C GLU A 438 -9.00 7.01 -10.62
N GLN A 439 -7.99 7.11 -11.49
CA GLN A 439 -7.48 8.39 -11.98
C GLN A 439 -7.12 9.36 -10.85
N GLY A 440 -6.73 8.78 -9.73
CA GLY A 440 -6.33 9.51 -8.54
C GLY A 440 -4.84 9.83 -8.54
N ARG A 441 -4.31 10.03 -7.35
CA ARG A 441 -2.90 10.26 -7.11
C ARG A 441 -2.45 9.62 -5.81
N ILE A 442 -1.33 8.92 -5.85
CA ILE A 442 -0.68 8.33 -4.69
C ILE A 442 0.64 9.07 -4.44
N SER A 443 0.84 9.49 -3.21
CA SER A 443 2.07 10.15 -2.73
C SER A 443 2.34 9.81 -1.27
N ALA A 444 3.51 10.14 -0.77
CA ALA A 444 3.77 10.21 0.66
C ALA A 444 3.56 11.65 1.12
N ASP A 445 2.84 11.86 2.21
CA ASP A 445 2.72 13.18 2.80
C ASP A 445 4.01 13.57 3.57
N ARG A 446 4.08 14.82 4.05
CA ARG A 446 5.23 15.32 4.79
C ARG A 446 5.52 14.56 6.09
N ASN A 447 4.51 13.90 6.67
CA ASN A 447 4.64 13.08 7.89
C ASN A 447 5.02 11.63 7.59
N GLY A 448 5.20 11.27 6.32
CA GLY A 448 5.53 9.92 5.90
C GLY A 448 4.33 8.97 5.82
N LEU A 449 3.10 9.50 5.83
CA LEU A 449 1.91 8.71 5.62
C LEU A 449 1.64 8.51 4.13
N LEU A 450 1.24 7.30 3.74
CA LEU A 450 0.79 7.04 2.37
C LEU A 450 -0.53 7.79 2.13
N GLN A 451 -0.50 8.76 1.23
CA GLN A 451 -1.64 9.59 0.88
C GLN A 451 -2.25 9.14 -0.44
N PHE A 452 -3.57 8.99 -0.46
CA PHE A 452 -4.31 8.76 -1.69
C PHE A 452 -5.33 9.86 -1.91
N ALA A 453 -5.19 10.54 -3.03
CA ALA A 453 -6.16 11.51 -3.53
C ALA A 453 -6.97 10.84 -4.64
N GLY A 454 -8.23 10.50 -4.39
CA GLY A 454 -9.13 9.88 -5.35
C GLY A 454 -9.51 10.83 -6.50
N ARG A 455 -10.24 10.34 -7.50
CA ARG A 455 -10.63 11.08 -8.72
C ARG A 455 -11.15 12.48 -8.45
N GLY A 456 -12.00 12.63 -7.45
CA GLY A 456 -12.67 13.89 -7.13
C GLY A 456 -11.82 14.91 -6.38
N TRP A 457 -10.57 14.60 -6.02
CA TRP A 457 -9.77 15.48 -5.18
C TRP A 457 -9.58 16.89 -5.75
N ALA A 458 -9.37 17.00 -7.06
CA ALA A 458 -9.13 18.26 -7.73
C ALA A 458 -10.35 19.20 -7.72
N TRP A 459 -11.55 18.67 -7.47
CA TRP A 459 -12.81 19.41 -7.48
C TRP A 459 -13.51 19.50 -6.14
N ASN A 460 -13.10 18.69 -5.15
CA ASN A 460 -13.80 18.59 -3.87
C ASN A 460 -12.94 19.05 -2.67
N ALA A 461 -11.63 18.99 -2.77
CA ALA A 461 -10.77 19.43 -1.69
C ALA A 461 -10.56 20.95 -1.72
N VAL A 462 -10.70 21.62 -0.57
CA VAL A 462 -10.54 23.09 -0.48
C VAL A 462 -9.19 23.54 -1.03
N LYS A 463 -8.12 22.83 -0.71
CA LYS A 463 -6.77 23.17 -1.20
C LYS A 463 -6.60 23.07 -2.73
N SER A 464 -7.47 22.29 -3.39
CA SER A 464 -7.41 22.07 -4.85
C SER A 464 -8.42 22.92 -5.64
N THR A 465 -9.44 23.45 -4.98
CA THR A 465 -10.51 24.24 -5.60
C THR A 465 -10.39 25.73 -5.34
N THR A 466 -9.78 26.10 -4.23
CA THR A 466 -9.55 27.50 -3.84
C THR A 466 -8.08 27.84 -4.10
N LEU A 467 -7.86 28.99 -4.72
CA LEU A 467 -6.52 29.49 -4.99
C LEU A 467 -5.79 29.73 -3.67
N GLN A 468 -4.68 29.01 -3.44
CA GLN A 468 -3.91 29.06 -2.21
C GLN A 468 -2.81 30.12 -2.23
N ALA A 469 -2.20 30.33 -3.40
CA ALA A 469 -1.17 31.34 -3.61
C ALA A 469 -1.15 31.83 -5.06
N THR A 470 -0.75 33.07 -5.26
CA THR A 470 -0.40 33.63 -6.57
C THR A 470 1.07 33.99 -6.55
N PHE A 471 1.81 33.59 -7.57
CA PHE A 471 3.22 33.95 -7.75
C PHE A 471 3.36 34.86 -8.98
N SER A 472 4.22 35.86 -8.89
CA SER A 472 4.47 36.78 -9.99
C SER A 472 5.90 37.30 -9.95
N ASP A 473 6.42 37.70 -11.11
CA ASP A 473 7.61 38.53 -11.26
C ASP A 473 7.29 39.98 -11.67
N ASP A 474 5.99 40.34 -11.79
CA ASP A 474 5.52 41.69 -12.08
C ASP A 474 5.62 42.60 -10.83
N PRO A 475 6.44 43.66 -10.87
CA PRO A 475 6.61 44.59 -9.75
C PRO A 475 5.31 45.27 -9.29
N THR A 476 4.33 45.40 -10.18
CA THR A 476 3.06 46.07 -9.86
C THR A 476 2.20 45.19 -8.95
N THR A 477 2.06 43.92 -9.27
CA THR A 477 1.30 42.97 -8.48
C THR A 477 2.01 42.68 -7.14
N LEU A 478 3.33 42.65 -7.13
CA LEU A 478 4.13 42.50 -5.90
C LEU A 478 3.96 43.71 -4.98
N SER A 479 4.04 44.93 -5.53
CA SER A 479 3.85 46.16 -4.74
C SER A 479 2.44 46.31 -4.17
N ALA A 480 1.43 45.76 -4.86
CA ALA A 480 0.06 45.69 -4.38
C ALA A 480 -0.15 44.64 -3.28
N GLY A 481 0.82 43.77 -3.00
CA GLY A 481 0.72 42.69 -2.03
C GLY A 481 -0.26 41.58 -2.44
N THR A 482 -0.59 41.49 -3.74
CA THR A 482 -1.54 40.51 -4.27
C THR A 482 -0.88 39.22 -4.77
N ALA A 483 0.44 39.21 -4.86
CA ALA A 483 1.23 38.04 -5.30
C ALA A 483 2.47 37.85 -4.43
N CYS A 484 2.97 36.62 -4.40
CA CYS A 484 4.26 36.22 -3.86
C CYS A 484 5.34 36.37 -4.92
N GLU A 485 6.53 36.83 -4.50
CA GLU A 485 7.69 36.95 -5.38
C GLU A 485 8.20 35.56 -5.82
N MET A 486 8.56 35.44 -7.09
CA MET A 486 9.25 34.25 -7.63
C MET A 486 10.54 34.66 -8.35
N GLU A 487 11.50 33.75 -8.41
CA GLU A 487 12.72 33.97 -9.21
C GLU A 487 12.36 33.87 -10.71
N SER A 488 12.45 34.98 -11.45
CA SER A 488 12.11 35.00 -12.88
C SER A 488 12.97 34.02 -13.69
N ASP A 489 14.28 33.98 -13.42
CA ASP A 489 15.21 33.05 -14.08
C ASP A 489 15.03 31.59 -13.60
N GLY A 490 14.47 31.39 -12.42
CA GLY A 490 14.14 30.10 -11.83
C GLY A 490 12.78 29.55 -12.23
N THR A 491 12.02 30.28 -13.06
CA THR A 491 10.65 29.90 -13.46
C THR A 491 10.62 29.53 -14.93
N VAL A 492 10.29 28.25 -15.20
CA VAL A 492 10.22 27.67 -16.56
C VAL A 492 8.78 27.24 -16.83
N ILE A 493 8.19 27.88 -17.86
CA ILE A 493 6.86 27.53 -18.36
C ILE A 493 7.03 26.97 -19.76
N THR A 494 6.44 25.81 -20.01
CA THR A 494 6.52 25.13 -21.31
C THR A 494 5.17 24.59 -21.74
N ASP A 495 4.94 24.55 -23.04
CA ASP A 495 3.83 23.82 -23.65
C ASP A 495 4.32 22.41 -23.98
N ARG A 496 3.89 21.43 -23.18
CA ARG A 496 4.36 20.05 -23.30
C ARG A 496 3.63 19.28 -24.40
N ALA A 497 4.20 19.27 -25.59
CA ALA A 497 3.69 18.48 -26.71
C ALA A 497 3.87 16.96 -26.52
N ASP A 498 4.78 16.54 -25.66
CA ASP A 498 5.02 15.12 -25.32
C ASP A 498 3.94 14.55 -24.37
N GLU A 499 3.17 15.40 -23.71
CA GLU A 499 2.05 14.99 -22.85
C GLU A 499 0.68 15.03 -23.56
N ILE A 500 0.65 15.34 -24.87
CA ILE A 500 -0.58 15.24 -25.66
C ILE A 500 -1.03 13.78 -25.70
N VAL A 501 -2.32 13.59 -25.40
CA VAL A 501 -3.02 12.31 -25.57
C VAL A 501 -4.27 12.58 -26.40
N ASN A 502 -4.26 12.23 -27.67
CA ASN A 502 -5.39 12.38 -28.58
C ASN A 502 -6.00 11.05 -29.04
N VAL A 503 -5.38 9.95 -28.67
CA VAL A 503 -5.93 8.60 -28.77
C VAL A 503 -5.68 7.90 -27.44
N ALA A 504 -6.72 7.48 -26.75
CA ALA A 504 -6.60 6.71 -25.52
C ALA A 504 -7.30 5.37 -25.67
N SER A 505 -6.56 4.29 -25.41
CA SER A 505 -7.06 2.91 -25.42
C SER A 505 -6.96 2.32 -24.03
N VAL A 506 -8.09 1.93 -23.48
CA VAL A 506 -8.21 1.49 -22.09
C VAL A 506 -8.96 0.18 -21.99
N ASN A 507 -8.44 -0.78 -21.22
CA ASN A 507 -9.18 -1.98 -20.86
C ASN A 507 -8.97 -2.36 -19.39
N SER A 508 -9.99 -2.97 -18.80
CA SER A 508 -9.86 -3.65 -17.50
C SER A 508 -9.29 -5.07 -17.69
N THR A 509 -8.91 -5.71 -16.58
CA THR A 509 -8.32 -7.06 -16.57
C THR A 509 -9.14 -8.09 -17.33
N TYR A 510 -10.47 -8.01 -17.25
CA TYR A 510 -11.41 -8.93 -17.89
C TYR A 510 -12.32 -8.26 -18.91
N GLY A 511 -12.13 -6.95 -19.17
CA GLY A 511 -12.96 -6.16 -20.06
C GLY A 511 -12.40 -6.07 -21.48
N ARG A 512 -13.23 -5.55 -22.37
CA ARG A 512 -12.83 -5.24 -23.74
C ARG A 512 -12.15 -3.89 -23.80
N GLN A 513 -11.20 -3.75 -24.72
CA GLN A 513 -10.56 -2.48 -24.99
C GLN A 513 -11.56 -1.46 -25.51
N GLN A 514 -11.58 -0.29 -24.90
CA GLN A 514 -12.33 0.88 -25.30
C GLN A 514 -11.38 1.95 -25.79
N THR A 515 -11.75 2.68 -26.85
CA THR A 515 -10.86 3.70 -27.44
C THR A 515 -11.62 5.01 -27.65
N ALA A 516 -11.05 6.10 -27.19
CA ALA A 516 -11.48 7.47 -27.49
C ALA A 516 -10.45 8.17 -28.39
N ARG A 517 -10.92 9.07 -29.27
CA ARG A 517 -10.08 9.80 -30.23
C ARG A 517 -10.54 11.23 -30.38
N ASP A 518 -9.60 12.17 -30.54
CA ASP A 518 -9.85 13.55 -30.98
C ASP A 518 -9.22 13.76 -32.35
N GLN A 519 -10.05 13.73 -33.41
CA GLN A 519 -9.57 13.85 -34.77
C GLN A 519 -8.95 15.22 -35.06
N SER A 520 -9.46 16.29 -34.46
CA SER A 520 -8.94 17.65 -34.65
C SER A 520 -7.51 17.79 -34.12
N SER A 521 -7.25 17.17 -32.97
CA SER A 521 -5.91 17.11 -32.39
C SER A 521 -4.97 16.22 -33.21
N ILE A 522 -5.45 15.08 -33.71
CA ILE A 522 -4.66 14.17 -34.56
C ILE A 522 -4.22 14.88 -35.84
N ASP A 523 -5.11 15.66 -36.47
CA ASP A 523 -4.81 16.40 -37.68
C ASP A 523 -3.73 17.48 -37.47
N LEU A 524 -3.66 18.06 -36.26
CA LEU A 524 -2.69 19.12 -35.91
C LEU A 524 -1.36 18.59 -35.41
N TYR A 525 -1.38 17.55 -34.54
CA TYR A 525 -0.20 17.11 -33.80
C TYR A 525 0.26 15.69 -34.13
N GLY A 526 -0.45 15.01 -35.07
CA GLY A 526 -0.27 13.59 -35.32
C GLY A 526 -0.87 12.72 -34.19
N GLU A 527 -0.92 11.43 -34.43
CA GLU A 527 -1.47 10.48 -33.46
C GLU A 527 -0.54 10.35 -32.24
N ARG A 528 -1.08 10.58 -31.05
CA ARG A 528 -0.40 10.51 -29.74
C ARG A 528 -1.15 9.53 -28.85
N PRO A 529 -0.80 8.23 -28.92
CA PRO A 529 -1.55 7.21 -28.24
C PRO A 529 -1.16 7.06 -26.75
N LEU A 530 -2.16 6.83 -25.89
CA LEU A 530 -2.01 6.31 -24.53
C LEU A 530 -2.71 4.96 -24.43
N THR A 531 -2.03 3.95 -23.89
CA THR A 531 -2.63 2.64 -23.66
C THR A 531 -2.54 2.30 -22.19
N LEU A 532 -3.70 2.05 -21.56
CA LEU A 532 -3.83 1.59 -20.20
C LEU A 532 -4.49 0.22 -20.19
N THR A 533 -3.80 -0.77 -19.64
CA THR A 533 -4.27 -2.17 -19.63
C THR A 533 -4.32 -2.72 -18.21
N GLY A 534 -5.21 -3.69 -17.99
CA GLY A 534 -5.28 -4.39 -16.72
C GLY A 534 -5.86 -3.56 -15.56
N LEU A 535 -6.70 -2.57 -15.87
CA LEU A 535 -7.37 -1.80 -14.83
C LEU A 535 -8.31 -2.67 -14.02
N LEU A 536 -8.57 -2.29 -12.77
CA LEU A 536 -9.26 -3.13 -11.78
C LEU A 536 -10.78 -3.01 -11.81
N HIS A 537 -11.35 -2.03 -12.51
CA HIS A 537 -12.81 -1.90 -12.59
C HIS A 537 -13.45 -3.04 -13.42
N ASP A 538 -14.73 -3.24 -13.25
CA ASP A 538 -15.53 -4.34 -13.79
C ASP A 538 -16.39 -3.98 -15.00
N SER A 539 -16.21 -2.78 -15.58
CA SER A 539 -17.12 -2.23 -16.59
C SER A 539 -16.39 -1.65 -17.79
N ASP A 540 -16.75 -2.08 -18.99
CA ASP A 540 -16.28 -1.50 -20.26
C ASP A 540 -16.68 -0.02 -20.39
N ARG A 541 -17.80 0.38 -19.77
CA ARG A 541 -18.23 1.79 -19.74
C ARG A 541 -17.26 2.65 -18.94
N LYS A 542 -16.73 2.16 -17.83
CA LYS A 542 -15.69 2.85 -17.07
C LYS A 542 -14.39 2.95 -17.87
N SER A 543 -14.00 1.90 -18.61
CA SER A 543 -12.86 1.96 -19.53
C SER A 543 -13.03 3.09 -20.55
N LEU A 544 -14.21 3.19 -21.17
CA LEU A 544 -14.50 4.24 -22.14
C LEU A 544 -14.44 5.63 -21.51
N SER A 545 -15.06 5.82 -20.35
CA SER A 545 -15.03 7.11 -19.63
C SER A 545 -13.61 7.55 -19.26
N ILE A 546 -12.75 6.60 -18.88
CA ILE A 546 -11.34 6.87 -18.61
C ILE A 546 -10.63 7.31 -19.90
N ALA A 547 -10.86 6.61 -21.02
CA ALA A 547 -10.28 6.96 -22.30
C ALA A 547 -10.73 8.37 -22.76
N GLU A 548 -12.03 8.67 -22.67
CA GLU A 548 -12.60 9.98 -23.00
C GLU A 548 -12.02 11.09 -22.13
N TRP A 549 -11.82 10.84 -20.83
CA TRP A 549 -11.21 11.80 -19.93
C TRP A 549 -9.77 12.16 -20.32
N TYR A 550 -8.94 11.16 -20.64
CA TYR A 550 -7.56 11.43 -21.05
C TYR A 550 -7.50 12.24 -22.33
N VAL A 551 -8.34 11.92 -23.32
CA VAL A 551 -8.42 12.70 -24.55
C VAL A 551 -8.95 14.11 -24.26
N TYR A 552 -10.05 14.26 -23.53
CA TYR A 552 -10.60 15.56 -23.16
C TYR A 552 -9.62 16.46 -22.43
N SER A 553 -8.86 15.91 -21.51
CA SER A 553 -7.95 16.69 -20.67
C SER A 553 -6.61 17.00 -21.34
N ARG A 554 -6.20 16.25 -22.38
CA ARG A 554 -4.84 16.28 -22.92
C ARG A 554 -4.76 16.32 -24.45
N ALA A 555 -5.85 16.46 -25.18
CA ALA A 555 -5.81 16.51 -26.65
C ALA A 555 -5.09 17.75 -27.18
N THR A 556 -5.01 18.82 -26.40
CA THR A 556 -4.28 20.04 -26.76
C THR A 556 -3.15 20.32 -25.80
N PRO A 557 -2.02 20.88 -26.26
CA PRO A 557 -0.97 21.33 -25.35
C PRO A 557 -1.54 22.31 -24.34
N THR A 558 -1.15 22.14 -23.09
CA THR A 558 -1.48 23.06 -22.01
C THR A 558 -0.20 23.61 -21.41
N PRO A 559 -0.12 24.93 -21.14
CA PRO A 559 1.04 25.49 -20.49
C PRO A 559 1.23 24.85 -19.11
N ARG A 560 2.45 24.44 -18.85
CA ARG A 560 2.85 23.81 -17.60
C ARG A 560 4.01 24.57 -16.99
N VAL A 561 3.99 24.74 -15.69
CA VAL A 561 5.13 25.25 -14.96
C VAL A 561 6.01 24.07 -14.55
N GLU A 562 7.08 23.82 -15.30
CA GLU A 562 8.03 22.75 -14.99
C GLU A 562 8.83 23.06 -13.74
N GLN A 563 9.13 24.32 -13.55
CA GLN A 563 9.88 24.82 -12.41
C GLN A 563 9.39 26.23 -12.06
N LEU A 564 9.03 26.42 -10.80
CA LEU A 564 8.84 27.72 -10.17
C LEU A 564 9.67 27.73 -8.92
N THR A 565 10.62 28.65 -8.83
CA THR A 565 11.51 28.76 -7.65
C THR A 565 11.26 30.08 -6.93
N PHE A 566 11.18 30.04 -5.60
CA PHE A 566 11.17 31.23 -4.76
C PHE A 566 12.12 31.06 -3.57
N ASP A 567 12.73 32.17 -3.16
CA ASP A 567 13.60 32.21 -1.99
C ASP A 567 12.81 32.75 -0.79
N VAL A 568 12.66 31.92 0.23
CA VAL A 568 11.95 32.30 1.45
C VAL A 568 12.60 33.52 2.12
N ALA A 569 13.91 33.68 1.96
CA ALA A 569 14.66 34.79 2.55
C ALA A 569 14.35 36.15 1.90
N SER A 570 13.80 36.19 0.66
CA SER A 570 13.47 37.45 0.01
C SER A 570 12.32 38.20 0.66
N ASN A 571 11.33 37.46 1.20
CA ASN A 571 10.21 38.01 1.96
C ASN A 571 9.73 37.01 3.01
N TYR A 572 10.47 36.95 4.09
CA TYR A 572 10.30 35.91 5.11
C TYR A 572 8.92 35.92 5.78
N ALA A 573 8.34 37.11 5.97
CA ALA A 573 7.02 37.24 6.60
C ALA A 573 5.88 36.65 5.77
N VAL A 574 5.98 36.68 4.45
CA VAL A 574 4.97 36.17 3.51
C VAL A 574 5.30 34.75 3.06
N LEU A 575 6.54 34.52 2.64
CA LEU A 575 6.97 33.26 2.07
C LEU A 575 7.29 32.17 3.11
N GLY A 576 7.60 32.55 4.35
CA GLY A 576 7.87 31.61 5.44
C GLY A 576 6.68 30.69 5.75
N PRO A 577 5.50 31.26 6.10
CA PRO A 577 4.28 30.46 6.32
C PRO A 577 3.89 29.63 5.10
N LEU A 578 4.02 30.22 3.91
CA LEU A 578 3.73 29.52 2.66
C LEU A 578 4.66 28.33 2.46
N ALA A 579 5.96 28.52 2.60
CA ALA A 579 6.95 27.45 2.44
C ALA A 579 6.77 26.32 3.46
N GLN A 580 6.28 26.63 4.67
CA GLN A 580 5.97 25.62 5.68
C GLN A 580 4.74 24.79 5.37
N THR A 581 3.75 25.36 4.69
CA THR A 581 2.45 24.72 4.50
C THR A 581 2.24 24.14 3.10
N ILE A 582 2.95 24.67 2.09
CA ILE A 582 2.77 24.24 0.70
C ILE A 582 3.04 22.74 0.53
N GLU A 583 2.11 22.09 -0.14
CA GLU A 583 2.17 20.65 -0.40
C GLU A 583 1.53 20.31 -1.75
N GLU A 584 1.63 19.05 -2.14
CA GLU A 584 0.99 18.55 -3.35
C GLU A 584 -0.52 18.73 -3.33
N GLY A 585 -1.08 19.01 -4.52
CA GLY A 585 -2.50 19.22 -4.71
C GLY A 585 -2.99 20.65 -4.45
N TRP A 586 -2.14 21.56 -3.98
CA TRP A 586 -2.51 22.97 -3.86
C TRP A 586 -2.77 23.61 -5.22
N LEU A 587 -3.88 24.32 -5.36
CA LEU A 587 -4.16 25.13 -6.53
C LEU A 587 -3.40 26.46 -6.42
N ILE A 588 -2.51 26.72 -7.37
CA ILE A 588 -1.74 27.97 -7.40
C ILE A 588 -1.84 28.62 -8.79
N LYS A 589 -1.62 29.92 -8.81
CA LYS A 589 -1.57 30.74 -10.00
C LYS A 589 -0.16 31.28 -10.17
N VAL A 590 0.35 31.22 -11.38
CA VAL A 590 1.64 31.78 -11.77
C VAL A 590 1.41 32.78 -12.88
N HIS A 591 1.87 33.99 -12.66
CA HIS A 591 1.87 35.06 -13.64
C HIS A 591 3.32 35.44 -13.95
N LYS A 592 3.72 35.29 -15.19
CA LYS A 592 5.04 35.68 -15.70
C LYS A 592 4.90 36.80 -16.68
N GLU A 593 5.54 37.93 -16.34
CA GLU A 593 5.54 39.12 -17.18
C GLU A 593 6.29 38.88 -18.51
N ALA A 594 5.81 39.49 -19.58
CA ALA A 594 6.50 39.50 -20.86
C ALA A 594 7.90 40.10 -20.72
N ARG A 595 8.88 39.54 -21.42
CA ARG A 595 10.20 40.14 -21.49
C ARG A 595 10.15 41.49 -22.13
N LEU A 596 10.92 42.45 -21.62
CA LEU A 596 11.11 43.74 -22.25
C LEU A 596 12.35 43.69 -23.15
N ASP A 597 12.25 44.31 -24.32
CA ASP A 597 13.40 44.59 -25.18
C ASP A 597 14.24 45.73 -24.62
N CYS A 598 15.39 45.96 -25.18
CA CYS A 598 16.30 47.04 -24.77
C CYS A 598 15.70 48.44 -24.92
N ASP A 599 14.64 48.61 -25.67
CA ASP A 599 13.90 49.85 -25.84
C ASP A 599 12.66 49.95 -24.89
N GLY A 600 12.42 48.92 -24.06
CA GLY A 600 11.28 48.85 -23.15
C GLY A 600 9.99 48.31 -23.78
N SER A 601 10.06 47.81 -25.01
CA SER A 601 8.92 47.16 -25.67
C SER A 601 8.76 45.74 -25.20
N ALA A 602 7.54 45.28 -24.97
CA ALA A 602 7.26 43.90 -24.56
C ALA A 602 7.55 42.91 -25.70
N ILE A 603 8.41 41.93 -25.45
CA ILE A 603 8.64 40.79 -26.33
C ILE A 603 7.73 39.65 -25.89
N GLY A 604 6.66 39.43 -26.65
CA GLY A 604 5.64 38.44 -26.32
C GLY A 604 4.47 39.02 -25.50
N SER A 605 3.79 38.16 -24.80
CA SER A 605 2.70 38.50 -23.88
C SER A 605 2.92 37.88 -22.52
N ASP A 606 2.31 38.44 -21.51
CA ASP A 606 2.27 37.83 -20.18
C ASP A 606 1.69 36.42 -20.25
N VAL A 607 2.23 35.55 -19.48
CA VAL A 607 1.78 34.16 -19.38
C VAL A 607 1.19 33.92 -18.01
N GLU A 608 -0.06 33.48 -17.99
CA GLU A 608 -0.76 33.10 -16.79
C GLU A 608 -1.06 31.60 -16.81
N VAL A 609 -0.64 30.89 -15.76
CA VAL A 609 -0.88 29.46 -15.58
C VAL A 609 -1.54 29.24 -14.24
N VAL A 610 -2.69 28.56 -14.24
CA VAL A 610 -3.33 28.05 -13.02
C VAL A 610 -3.22 26.55 -13.03
N GLY A 611 -2.75 25.96 -11.94
CA GLY A 611 -2.55 24.52 -11.88
C GLY A 611 -2.34 24.00 -10.46
N HIS A 612 -2.24 22.69 -10.37
CA HIS A 612 -2.02 22.00 -9.09
C HIS A 612 -0.54 21.67 -8.90
N VAL A 613 -0.04 21.92 -7.71
CA VAL A 613 1.32 21.51 -7.31
C VAL A 613 1.44 20.00 -7.40
N THR A 614 2.44 19.52 -8.12
CA THR A 614 2.71 18.10 -8.32
C THR A 614 4.00 17.63 -7.69
N SER A 615 4.94 18.53 -7.45
CA SER A 615 6.19 18.25 -6.73
C SER A 615 6.61 19.47 -5.94
N VAL A 616 7.16 19.24 -4.77
CA VAL A 616 7.75 20.27 -3.90
C VAL A 616 9.18 19.84 -3.59
N LYS A 617 10.13 20.69 -3.96
CA LYS A 617 11.55 20.50 -3.66
C LYS A 617 12.02 21.62 -2.74
N ASN A 618 12.57 21.28 -1.60
CA ASN A 618 13.17 22.22 -0.68
C ASN A 618 14.69 22.06 -0.69
N ARG A 619 15.40 23.19 -0.71
CA ARG A 619 16.87 23.24 -0.64
C ARG A 619 17.27 24.30 0.39
N TRP A 620 18.02 23.87 1.38
CA TRP A 620 18.59 24.77 2.39
C TRP A 620 20.09 24.89 2.16
N THR A 621 20.54 26.12 2.06
CA THR A 621 21.96 26.48 2.13
C THR A 621 22.20 27.24 3.45
N ARG A 622 23.41 27.71 3.68
CA ARG A 622 23.73 28.51 4.86
C ARG A 622 22.89 29.79 4.97
N THR A 623 22.48 30.38 3.84
CA THR A 623 21.88 31.71 3.77
C THR A 623 20.55 31.77 3.04
N ARG A 624 20.11 30.68 2.43
CA ARG A 624 18.90 30.64 1.60
C ARG A 624 18.07 29.40 1.86
N TRP A 625 16.78 29.58 1.83
CA TRP A 625 15.80 28.49 1.73
C TRP A 625 15.05 28.63 0.41
N LEU A 626 15.43 27.80 -0.56
CA LEU A 626 14.82 27.78 -1.87
C LEU A 626 13.74 26.70 -1.93
N VAL A 627 12.56 27.09 -2.38
CA VAL A 627 11.47 26.16 -2.65
C VAL A 627 11.21 26.15 -4.15
N THR A 628 11.24 24.97 -4.74
CA THR A 628 10.96 24.78 -6.16
C THR A 628 9.72 23.92 -6.33
N LEU A 629 8.76 24.37 -7.09
CA LEU A 629 7.49 23.72 -7.36
C LEU A 629 7.41 23.27 -8.81
N THR A 630 6.78 22.12 -9.04
CA THR A 630 6.27 21.72 -10.37
C THR A 630 4.75 21.80 -10.35
N ILE A 631 4.13 22.35 -11.39
CA ILE A 631 2.69 22.62 -11.44
C ILE A 631 2.12 22.03 -12.71
N ASP A 632 1.05 21.26 -12.58
CA ASP A 632 0.29 20.66 -13.68
C ASP A 632 -1.05 21.35 -13.82
N SER A 633 -1.30 21.94 -15.01
CA SER A 633 -2.53 22.66 -15.34
C SER A 633 -3.59 21.76 -15.97
N THR A 634 -3.31 20.49 -16.26
CA THR A 634 -4.21 19.62 -17.03
C THR A 634 -5.59 19.43 -16.42
N ARG A 635 -5.71 19.54 -15.10
CA ARG A 635 -7.00 19.45 -14.38
C ARG A 635 -7.59 20.80 -14.02
N ALA A 636 -6.78 21.85 -14.00
CA ALA A 636 -7.24 23.20 -13.66
C ALA A 636 -8.17 23.74 -14.75
N GLY A 637 -9.28 24.31 -14.36
CA GLY A 637 -10.28 24.84 -15.31
C GLY A 637 -11.08 23.79 -16.07
N LYS A 638 -10.82 22.48 -15.89
CA LYS A 638 -11.64 21.40 -16.43
C LYS A 638 -12.79 21.13 -15.47
N THR A 639 -13.99 21.03 -15.98
CA THR A 639 -15.19 20.76 -15.18
C THR A 639 -15.81 19.44 -15.59
N TRP A 640 -16.20 18.65 -14.56
CA TRP A 640 -17.02 17.48 -14.77
C TRP A 640 -18.48 17.89 -14.93
N PHE A 641 -19.23 17.11 -15.71
CA PHE A 641 -20.66 17.28 -15.79
C PHE A 641 -21.29 16.95 -14.44
N THR A 642 -21.96 17.93 -13.85
CA THR A 642 -22.66 17.77 -12.56
C THR A 642 -24.16 17.91 -12.79
N TRP A 643 -24.94 16.89 -12.40
CA TRP A 643 -26.39 16.93 -12.49
C TRP A 643 -26.96 18.13 -11.70
N GLY A 644 -27.79 18.90 -12.37
CA GLY A 644 -28.44 20.09 -11.78
C GLY A 644 -27.66 21.39 -11.94
N THR A 645 -26.38 21.35 -12.33
CA THR A 645 -25.55 22.56 -12.51
C THR A 645 -24.94 22.68 -13.91
N SER A 646 -24.67 21.57 -14.58
CA SER A 646 -24.08 21.55 -15.92
C SER A 646 -25.17 21.47 -17.00
N THR A 647 -24.96 22.18 -18.12
CA THR A 647 -25.86 22.15 -19.28
C THR A 647 -25.44 21.09 -20.29
N TRP A 648 -26.39 20.39 -20.87
CA TRP A 648 -26.17 19.45 -21.96
C TRP A 648 -25.54 20.17 -23.16
N GLY A 649 -24.43 19.62 -23.70
CA GLY A 649 -23.70 20.26 -24.80
C GLY A 649 -22.76 21.38 -24.39
N GLY A 650 -22.58 21.62 -23.09
CA GLY A 650 -21.54 22.49 -22.54
C GLY A 650 -20.15 21.86 -22.56
N SER A 651 -19.13 22.62 -22.16
CA SER A 651 -17.72 22.23 -22.16
C SER A 651 -17.31 21.26 -21.01
N SER A 652 -18.27 20.72 -20.24
CA SER A 652 -17.99 19.80 -19.15
C SER A 652 -17.93 18.36 -19.63
N GLY A 653 -16.87 17.64 -19.23
CA GLY A 653 -16.72 16.21 -19.49
C GLY A 653 -17.65 15.35 -18.62
N TRP A 654 -18.03 14.18 -19.11
CA TRP A 654 -18.80 13.22 -18.35
C TRP A 654 -17.91 12.50 -17.30
N ALA A 655 -18.35 12.53 -16.04
CA ALA A 655 -17.79 11.70 -15.00
C ALA A 655 -18.75 10.54 -14.68
N TYR A 656 -18.30 9.34 -14.89
CA TYR A 656 -19.03 8.14 -14.50
C TYR A 656 -18.26 7.39 -13.41
#